data_b7786db9bb4c7eae547a41d05352a52c
#
_entry.id   b7786db9bb4c7eae547a41d05352a52c
#
_cell.length_a   1.000
_cell.length_b   1.000
_cell.length_c   1.000
_cell.angle_alpha   90.00
_cell.angle_beta   90.00
_cell.angle_gamma   90.00
#
_symmetry.space_group_name_H-M   'P 1'
#
loop_
_entity.id
_entity.type
_entity.pdbx_description
1 polymer ?
#
loop_
_entity_poly.entity_id
_entity_poly.type
_entity_poly.pdbx_seq_one_letter_code
_entity_poly.pdbx_strand_id
1 'polypeptide(L)'
;MSIKKILFSFIYLLCAGFMQADNNNGFAIVVDPVTYDNVRTEIELYAKAIQEKEQLVPIIVIDKWGVPDSIKNELIRLHRQSKAAIEGAVFIGDIPIPMIRGAQHLTSAFKMDQKVFGWHDSSVPSDRFYDDFDLKFTFLNKDKDEPLYFYYSLAPESVQYLQPDLYTGRIKANDENGTTRYEKIRAFLKKAIKQKYSRNVTDQILFFSGNGYVSESVTARIDEKAGILENFPWLKHQKNGIEYIDHKRDKAIKDRLKTEMQRPDLDIAILHHHGDVEIQYMNGIPLPKSTTEEIENIKLYLRESLRHAKEKGKDLDTIKVRLSKRFGDLPMSWFDGTFEPKVMVKDSLFMRSLDLFIDEFATYRPNARLVILDACFNGSFHKKQYIAGAYIFNEGNTVAVLGNSVNVLQDKWHDRYVGLMALGMRAGRLSQYNPFLEGHFFGDPTFHFTPITSSTSDINKALSDGSESFWKKQLKSLYPAVKAMALRQLVDTGKDYSALLLDTYKTSDSYLVRMEAMMLLSTYDNDAFIECLKLAVDDSYELIQRFAINFIAKSGDSRLVPAIISVAVKNNTSERCEFNTKMAMALYPEELLMPEFEKQFANITYYTDKQTVHDAIAKAIHVNTHKWKNEVDIICDDSSSVKKKIMNIRMLRNYTMHENVPSLLSYVERAKDDTVQVALWEALGWFSLSYQREIIANKAWQVSQNSKYTKAVRDEALKTYYRVTLNKK
;
A
#
# COMPACT_ATOMS: atom_id res chain seq x y z
N MET A 1 -39.97 -14.99 61.44
CA MET A 1 -39.35 -14.72 60.10
C MET A 1 -38.12 -15.59 59.97
N SER A 2 -38.15 -16.51 59.04
CA SER A 2 -37.23 -17.66 58.91
C SER A 2 -35.87 -17.23 58.36
N ILE A 3 -34.78 -17.72 58.97
CA ILE A 3 -33.37 -17.56 58.61
C ILE A 3 -33.10 -17.83 57.10
N LYS A 4 -33.94 -18.59 56.45
CA LYS A 4 -33.89 -18.86 54.97
C LYS A 4 -34.15 -17.63 54.07
N LYS A 5 -34.89 -16.61 54.55
CA LYS A 5 -35.12 -15.35 53.81
C LYS A 5 -33.96 -14.38 53.84
N ILE A 6 -33.16 -14.43 54.91
CA ILE A 6 -31.95 -13.59 55.06
C ILE A 6 -30.77 -14.12 54.21
N LEU A 7 -30.64 -15.46 54.08
CA LEU A 7 -29.62 -16.06 53.20
C LEU A 7 -29.87 -15.81 51.70
N PHE A 8 -31.15 -15.75 51.27
CA PHE A 8 -31.47 -15.46 49.89
C PHE A 8 -31.26 -13.98 49.49
N SER A 9 -31.49 -13.07 50.46
CA SER A 9 -31.20 -11.63 50.25
C SER A 9 -29.71 -11.32 50.22
N PHE A 10 -28.84 -12.06 50.93
CA PHE A 10 -27.40 -11.89 50.92
C PHE A 10 -26.76 -12.44 49.65
N ILE A 11 -27.31 -13.52 49.08
CA ILE A 11 -26.83 -14.07 47.78
C ILE A 11 -27.21 -13.17 46.61
N TYR A 12 -28.35 -12.47 46.70
CA TYR A 12 -28.75 -11.47 45.65
C TYR A 12 -27.95 -10.19 45.75
N LEU A 13 -27.47 -9.77 46.93
CA LEU A 13 -26.60 -8.61 47.11
C LEU A 13 -25.15 -8.91 46.69
N LEU A 14 -24.67 -10.18 46.80
CA LEU A 14 -23.34 -10.59 46.29
C LEU A 14 -23.29 -10.78 44.77
N CYS A 15 -24.42 -11.07 44.11
CA CYS A 15 -24.52 -11.07 42.65
C CYS A 15 -24.78 -9.69 42.04
N ALA A 16 -25.29 -8.72 42.81
CA ALA A 16 -25.50 -7.35 42.31
C ALA A 16 -24.26 -6.44 42.42
N GLY A 17 -23.19 -6.92 43.08
CA GLY A 17 -21.92 -6.16 43.22
C GLY A 17 -20.91 -6.36 42.08
N PHE A 18 -21.22 -7.19 41.03
CA PHE A 18 -20.33 -7.48 39.90
C PHE A 18 -21.01 -7.23 38.53
N MET A 19 -21.94 -6.32 38.46
CA MET A 19 -22.44 -5.78 37.18
C MET A 19 -22.10 -4.29 37.10
N GLN A 20 -20.83 -3.95 37.16
CA GLN A 20 -20.32 -2.84 36.41
C GLN A 20 -20.34 -3.33 34.94
N ALA A 21 -21.27 -2.80 34.15
CA ALA A 21 -21.28 -3.07 32.73
C ALA A 21 -19.99 -2.49 32.15
N ASP A 22 -18.97 -3.34 32.03
CA ASP A 22 -17.78 -3.02 31.26
C ASP A 22 -18.27 -2.79 29.83
N ASN A 23 -18.25 -1.53 29.38
CA ASN A 23 -18.47 -1.12 28.00
C ASN A 23 -17.26 -1.48 27.14
N ASN A 24 -16.76 -2.70 27.24
CA ASN A 24 -15.63 -3.15 26.44
C ASN A 24 -16.09 -3.48 25.03
N ASN A 25 -15.27 -3.04 24.06
CA ASN A 25 -15.49 -3.39 22.64
C ASN A 25 -15.35 -4.89 22.43
N GLY A 26 -16.01 -5.38 21.39
CA GLY A 26 -15.92 -6.77 20.95
C GLY A 26 -14.77 -6.98 19.97
N PHE A 27 -14.38 -8.24 19.80
CA PHE A 27 -13.44 -8.68 18.77
C PHE A 27 -13.91 -10.02 18.21
N ALA A 28 -14.08 -10.12 16.86
CA ALA A 28 -14.56 -11.33 16.23
C ALA A 28 -13.39 -12.28 15.87
N ILE A 29 -13.55 -13.56 16.22
CA ILE A 29 -12.67 -14.65 15.79
C ILE A 29 -13.47 -15.49 14.80
N VAL A 30 -13.30 -15.24 13.51
CA VAL A 30 -14.00 -15.95 12.43
C VAL A 30 -13.16 -17.17 12.03
N VAL A 31 -13.74 -18.36 12.13
CA VAL A 31 -13.04 -19.61 11.86
C VAL A 31 -13.92 -20.58 11.08
N ASP A 32 -13.36 -21.35 10.14
CA ASP A 32 -14.08 -22.41 9.47
C ASP A 32 -14.31 -23.61 10.42
N PRO A 33 -15.38 -24.41 10.22
CA PRO A 33 -15.75 -25.48 11.15
C PRO A 33 -14.67 -26.55 11.33
N VAL A 34 -13.98 -26.91 10.24
CA VAL A 34 -12.97 -27.99 10.28
C VAL A 34 -11.73 -27.51 11.04
N THR A 35 -11.29 -26.28 10.80
CA THR A 35 -10.21 -25.68 11.57
C THR A 35 -10.59 -25.53 13.04
N TYR A 36 -11.82 -25.09 13.34
CA TYR A 36 -12.27 -25.00 14.73
C TYR A 36 -12.23 -26.34 15.45
N ASP A 37 -12.73 -27.41 14.83
CA ASP A 37 -12.71 -28.74 15.44
C ASP A 37 -11.29 -29.27 15.69
N ASN A 38 -10.33 -28.96 14.81
CA ASN A 38 -8.94 -29.43 14.93
C ASN A 38 -8.09 -28.60 15.92
N VAL A 39 -8.40 -27.30 16.15
CA VAL A 39 -7.57 -26.40 16.98
C VAL A 39 -8.40 -25.63 18.02
N ARG A 40 -9.54 -26.18 18.43
CA ARG A 40 -10.49 -25.55 19.36
C ARG A 40 -9.81 -25.06 20.63
N THR A 41 -9.01 -25.89 21.27
CA THR A 41 -8.35 -25.54 22.54
C THR A 41 -7.50 -24.28 22.39
N GLU A 42 -6.70 -24.19 21.33
CA GLU A 42 -5.84 -23.05 21.11
C GLU A 42 -6.62 -21.79 20.73
N ILE A 43 -7.74 -21.91 20.01
CA ILE A 43 -8.65 -20.79 19.70
C ILE A 43 -9.30 -20.25 20.97
N GLU A 44 -9.79 -21.12 21.86
CA GLU A 44 -10.40 -20.74 23.13
C GLU A 44 -9.37 -20.08 24.06
N LEU A 45 -8.14 -20.60 24.13
CA LEU A 45 -7.03 -19.98 24.86
C LEU A 45 -6.62 -18.63 24.30
N TYR A 46 -6.63 -18.49 22.97
CA TYR A 46 -6.36 -17.23 22.31
C TYR A 46 -7.47 -16.20 22.59
N ALA A 47 -8.74 -16.61 22.53
CA ALA A 47 -9.86 -15.78 22.93
C ALA A 47 -9.72 -15.30 24.40
N LYS A 48 -9.37 -16.21 25.31
CA LYS A 48 -9.11 -15.88 26.72
C LYS A 48 -7.97 -14.85 26.84
N ALA A 49 -6.87 -15.03 26.11
CA ALA A 49 -5.74 -14.09 26.14
C ALA A 49 -6.14 -12.69 25.61
N ILE A 50 -7.00 -12.61 24.58
CA ILE A 50 -7.58 -11.36 24.11
C ILE A 50 -8.40 -10.71 25.21
N GLN A 51 -9.25 -11.44 25.90
CA GLN A 51 -10.07 -10.90 26.98
C GLN A 51 -9.21 -10.35 28.12
N GLU A 52 -8.20 -11.10 28.55
CA GLU A 52 -7.37 -10.75 29.71
C GLU A 52 -6.37 -9.63 29.42
N LYS A 53 -5.81 -9.59 28.21
CA LYS A 53 -4.71 -8.67 27.87
C LYS A 53 -5.14 -7.46 27.08
N GLU A 54 -6.14 -7.62 26.21
CA GLU A 54 -6.63 -6.54 25.36
C GLU A 54 -7.89 -5.87 25.93
N GLN A 55 -8.51 -6.45 26.95
CA GLN A 55 -9.79 -5.98 27.50
C GLN A 55 -10.91 -5.92 26.46
N LEU A 56 -10.85 -6.80 25.46
CA LEU A 56 -11.87 -6.97 24.44
C LEU A 56 -12.77 -8.17 24.77
N VAL A 57 -14.03 -8.12 24.36
CA VAL A 57 -14.94 -9.25 24.45
C VAL A 57 -14.77 -10.15 23.21
N PRO A 58 -14.15 -11.31 23.30
CA PRO A 58 -13.95 -12.18 22.14
C PRO A 58 -15.26 -12.85 21.77
N ILE A 59 -15.59 -12.83 20.46
CA ILE A 59 -16.77 -13.45 19.88
C ILE A 59 -16.31 -14.47 18.83
N ILE A 60 -16.43 -15.75 19.13
CA ILE A 60 -16.08 -16.82 18.18
C ILE A 60 -17.23 -17.01 17.21
N VAL A 61 -16.96 -16.78 15.92
CA VAL A 61 -17.89 -16.96 14.80
C VAL A 61 -17.43 -18.15 13.97
N ILE A 62 -18.16 -19.27 14.08
CA ILE A 62 -17.86 -20.44 13.24
C ILE A 62 -18.60 -20.22 11.92
N ASP A 63 -17.84 -20.11 10.83
CA ASP A 63 -18.39 -19.92 9.48
C ASP A 63 -19.09 -21.19 9.01
N LYS A 64 -20.42 -21.18 9.13
CA LYS A 64 -21.27 -22.27 8.66
C LYS A 64 -21.77 -22.07 7.23
N TRP A 65 -21.50 -20.93 6.65
CA TRP A 65 -22.08 -20.51 5.37
C TRP A 65 -21.14 -20.75 4.19
N GLY A 66 -19.82 -20.62 4.41
CA GLY A 66 -18.80 -20.81 3.38
C GLY A 66 -18.89 -19.84 2.20
N VAL A 67 -19.48 -18.64 2.41
CA VAL A 67 -19.67 -17.58 1.41
C VAL A 67 -19.32 -16.22 2.03
N PRO A 68 -18.61 -15.35 1.29
CA PRO A 68 -18.16 -14.05 1.81
C PRO A 68 -19.27 -13.16 2.33
N ASP A 69 -20.41 -13.08 1.61
CA ASP A 69 -21.53 -12.18 1.95
C ASP A 69 -22.09 -12.47 3.35
N SER A 70 -22.23 -13.72 3.72
CA SER A 70 -22.77 -14.11 5.03
C SER A 70 -21.83 -13.73 6.17
N ILE A 71 -20.51 -13.88 5.96
CA ILE A 71 -19.51 -13.46 6.92
C ILE A 71 -19.53 -11.94 7.07
N LYS A 72 -19.53 -11.19 5.95
CA LYS A 72 -19.64 -9.71 5.97
C LYS A 72 -20.89 -9.26 6.73
N ASN A 73 -22.05 -9.86 6.45
CA ASN A 73 -23.30 -9.50 7.12
C ASN A 73 -23.25 -9.77 8.63
N GLU A 74 -22.61 -10.86 9.05
CA GLU A 74 -22.45 -11.15 10.48
C GLU A 74 -21.49 -10.15 11.15
N LEU A 75 -20.39 -9.77 10.50
CA LEU A 75 -19.49 -8.74 11.01
C LEU A 75 -20.21 -7.37 11.14
N ILE A 76 -21.01 -6.97 10.15
CA ILE A 76 -21.84 -5.77 10.22
C ILE A 76 -22.81 -5.86 11.40
N ARG A 77 -23.48 -7.00 11.60
CA ARG A 77 -24.39 -7.22 12.73
C ARG A 77 -23.67 -7.06 14.07
N LEU A 78 -22.50 -7.67 14.22
CA LEU A 78 -21.69 -7.60 15.44
C LEU A 78 -21.12 -6.20 15.70
N HIS A 79 -20.77 -5.47 14.66
CA HIS A 79 -20.29 -4.09 14.78
C HIS A 79 -21.39 -3.12 15.21
N ARG A 80 -22.63 -3.35 14.76
CA ARG A 80 -23.78 -2.47 15.06
C ARG A 80 -24.54 -2.82 16.34
N GLN A 81 -24.15 -3.88 17.04
CA GLN A 81 -24.82 -4.26 18.28
C GLN A 81 -24.54 -3.27 19.43
N SER A 82 -25.48 -3.13 20.37
CA SER A 82 -25.38 -2.16 21.45
C SER A 82 -24.39 -2.52 22.57
N LYS A 83 -23.99 -3.79 22.66
CA LYS A 83 -23.03 -4.29 23.67
C LYS A 83 -21.94 -5.05 22.97
N ALA A 84 -20.70 -4.81 23.39
CA ALA A 84 -19.51 -5.43 22.82
C ALA A 84 -19.49 -5.32 21.28
N ALA A 85 -19.79 -4.13 20.73
CA ALA A 85 -19.64 -3.84 19.32
C ALA A 85 -18.20 -4.15 18.89
N ILE A 86 -18.03 -4.96 17.85
CA ILE A 86 -16.68 -5.34 17.44
C ILE A 86 -15.93 -4.15 16.83
N GLU A 87 -14.66 -4.02 17.20
CA GLU A 87 -13.73 -3.05 16.60
C GLU A 87 -12.76 -3.68 15.60
N GLY A 88 -12.70 -5.02 15.54
CA GLY A 88 -11.83 -5.76 14.67
C GLY A 88 -12.19 -7.23 14.57
N ALA A 89 -11.50 -7.95 13.66
CA ALA A 89 -11.70 -9.36 13.44
C ALA A 89 -10.40 -10.08 13.04
N VAL A 90 -10.35 -11.41 13.27
CA VAL A 90 -9.31 -12.28 12.71
C VAL A 90 -9.95 -13.44 11.97
N PHE A 91 -9.43 -13.76 10.78
CA PHE A 91 -9.88 -14.86 9.93
C PHE A 91 -8.92 -16.03 10.06
N ILE A 92 -9.37 -17.14 10.66
CA ILE A 92 -8.53 -18.31 10.96
C ILE A 92 -8.96 -19.49 10.07
N GLY A 93 -8.00 -20.08 9.36
CA GLY A 93 -8.23 -21.25 8.50
C GLY A 93 -8.74 -20.93 7.12
N ASP A 94 -9.62 -21.79 6.59
CA ASP A 94 -10.13 -21.74 5.22
C ASP A 94 -11.35 -20.82 5.08
N ILE A 95 -11.17 -19.55 5.41
CA ILE A 95 -12.19 -18.52 5.20
C ILE A 95 -12.20 -18.09 3.73
N PRO A 96 -13.38 -17.95 3.08
CA PRO A 96 -13.51 -17.52 1.70
C PRO A 96 -12.67 -16.29 1.35
N ILE A 97 -12.19 -16.24 0.12
CA ILE A 97 -11.31 -15.17 -0.39
C ILE A 97 -12.06 -14.39 -1.45
N PRO A 98 -12.46 -13.14 -1.16
CA PRO A 98 -13.02 -12.25 -2.17
C PRO A 98 -11.95 -11.82 -3.18
N MET A 99 -12.18 -12.15 -4.46
CA MET A 99 -11.34 -11.81 -5.61
C MET A 99 -11.96 -10.59 -6.30
N ILE A 100 -11.44 -9.39 -6.01
CA ILE A 100 -12.07 -8.12 -6.37
C ILE A 100 -11.68 -7.67 -7.77
N ARG A 101 -12.68 -7.30 -8.58
CA ARG A 101 -12.58 -6.77 -9.94
C ARG A 101 -13.23 -5.39 -10.02
N GLY A 102 -12.91 -4.63 -11.06
CA GLY A 102 -13.51 -3.30 -11.30
C GLY A 102 -13.20 -2.25 -10.22
N ALA A 103 -12.12 -2.47 -9.43
CA ALA A 103 -11.72 -1.62 -8.30
C ALA A 103 -10.21 -1.33 -8.28
N GLN A 104 -9.54 -1.39 -9.42
CA GLN A 104 -8.07 -1.23 -9.47
C GLN A 104 -7.59 0.15 -9.00
N HIS A 105 -8.44 1.18 -9.08
CA HIS A 105 -8.15 2.52 -8.54
C HIS A 105 -8.03 2.56 -7.01
N LEU A 106 -8.49 1.53 -6.30
CA LEU A 106 -8.33 1.37 -4.84
C LEU A 106 -7.01 0.67 -4.47
N THR A 107 -6.20 0.29 -5.47
CA THR A 107 -4.84 -0.23 -5.28
C THR A 107 -3.82 0.88 -5.48
N SER A 108 -2.61 0.68 -4.96
CA SER A 108 -1.52 1.62 -5.19
C SER A 108 -0.96 1.57 -6.63
N ALA A 109 -0.88 0.37 -7.23
CA ALA A 109 -0.22 0.19 -8.54
C ALA A 109 -0.85 -0.86 -9.47
N PHE A 110 -1.78 -1.69 -9.02
CA PHE A 110 -2.29 -2.81 -9.82
C PHE A 110 -3.23 -2.33 -10.93
N LYS A 111 -2.80 -2.45 -12.19
CA LYS A 111 -3.52 -1.97 -13.39
C LYS A 111 -3.58 -3.02 -14.51
N MET A 112 -3.99 -4.23 -14.17
CA MET A 112 -4.14 -5.34 -15.13
C MET A 112 -5.33 -5.15 -16.07
N ASP A 113 -5.19 -5.61 -17.31
CA ASP A 113 -6.33 -5.66 -18.24
C ASP A 113 -7.25 -6.84 -17.92
N GLN A 114 -8.35 -6.56 -17.24
CA GLN A 114 -9.32 -7.57 -16.79
C GLN A 114 -10.14 -8.23 -17.92
N LYS A 115 -10.01 -7.77 -19.16
CA LYS A 115 -10.63 -8.39 -20.35
C LYS A 115 -9.67 -9.33 -21.06
N VAL A 116 -8.37 -9.09 -20.99
CA VAL A 116 -7.32 -9.86 -21.67
C VAL A 116 -6.76 -10.94 -20.77
N PHE A 117 -6.50 -10.61 -19.49
CA PHE A 117 -5.94 -11.55 -18.53
C PHE A 117 -7.03 -12.36 -17.82
N GLY A 118 -6.71 -13.61 -17.50
CA GLY A 118 -7.59 -14.49 -16.72
C GLY A 118 -8.05 -13.85 -15.41
N TRP A 119 -9.21 -14.26 -14.91
CA TRP A 119 -9.79 -13.69 -13.68
C TRP A 119 -8.88 -13.89 -12.48
N HIS A 120 -8.22 -15.04 -12.41
CA HIS A 120 -7.28 -15.37 -11.36
C HIS A 120 -6.11 -14.36 -11.25
N ASP A 121 -5.55 -13.94 -12.41
CA ASP A 121 -4.37 -13.07 -12.45
C ASP A 121 -4.72 -11.58 -12.44
N SER A 122 -5.95 -11.23 -12.82
CA SER A 122 -6.40 -9.84 -12.97
C SER A 122 -7.37 -9.37 -11.88
N SER A 123 -7.63 -10.20 -10.85
CA SER A 123 -8.38 -9.83 -9.65
C SER A 123 -7.45 -9.53 -8.48
N VAL A 124 -7.92 -8.75 -7.53
CA VAL A 124 -7.20 -8.46 -6.28
C VAL A 124 -7.82 -9.27 -5.15
N PRO A 125 -7.12 -10.26 -4.59
CA PRO A 125 -7.57 -10.93 -3.36
C PRO A 125 -7.61 -9.92 -2.22
N SER A 126 -8.77 -9.73 -1.56
CA SER A 126 -8.88 -8.63 -0.60
C SER A 126 -9.86 -8.85 0.53
N ASP A 127 -9.36 -8.73 1.77
CA ASP A 127 -10.15 -8.71 2.99
C ASP A 127 -10.84 -7.36 3.24
N ARG A 128 -10.56 -6.32 2.43
CA ARG A 128 -11.33 -5.05 2.41
C ARG A 128 -12.81 -5.29 2.12
N PHE A 129 -13.14 -6.41 1.48
CA PHE A 129 -14.51 -6.87 1.34
C PHE A 129 -15.22 -7.04 2.69
N TYR A 130 -14.50 -7.55 3.70
CA TYR A 130 -15.05 -7.89 5.01
C TYR A 130 -15.05 -6.74 6.00
N ASP A 131 -14.10 -5.82 5.91
CA ASP A 131 -13.84 -4.82 6.93
C ASP A 131 -14.22 -3.39 6.55
N ASP A 132 -14.54 -3.14 5.28
CA ASP A 132 -15.08 -1.87 4.80
C ASP A 132 -16.57 -2.06 4.44
N PHE A 133 -17.44 -1.54 5.29
CA PHE A 133 -18.88 -1.78 5.20
C PHE A 133 -19.59 -0.86 4.21
N ASP A 134 -18.95 0.24 3.81
CA ASP A 134 -19.48 1.17 2.83
C ASP A 134 -19.27 0.68 1.39
N LEU A 135 -18.31 -0.23 1.20
CA LEU A 135 -18.07 -0.85 -0.11
C LEU A 135 -19.18 -1.85 -0.45
N LYS A 136 -19.86 -1.59 -1.58
CA LYS A 136 -20.87 -2.49 -2.15
C LYS A 136 -20.27 -3.29 -3.29
N PHE A 137 -20.56 -4.57 -3.32
CA PHE A 137 -20.05 -5.48 -4.32
C PHE A 137 -21.15 -6.26 -5.01
N THR A 138 -20.97 -6.54 -6.28
CA THR A 138 -21.80 -7.45 -7.06
C THR A 138 -21.09 -8.76 -7.20
N PHE A 139 -21.71 -9.87 -6.76
CA PHE A 139 -21.18 -11.21 -6.99
C PHE A 139 -21.14 -11.54 -8.48
N LEU A 140 -20.03 -12.07 -8.95
CA LEU A 140 -19.85 -12.46 -10.36
C LEU A 140 -19.84 -13.97 -10.55
N ASN A 141 -19.00 -14.69 -9.79
CA ASN A 141 -18.82 -16.12 -9.94
C ASN A 141 -18.05 -16.70 -8.74
N LYS A 142 -18.19 -18.00 -8.53
CA LYS A 142 -17.30 -18.82 -7.69
C LYS A 142 -16.33 -19.56 -8.59
N ASP A 143 -15.06 -19.65 -8.20
CA ASP A 143 -14.06 -20.41 -8.95
C ASP A 143 -14.39 -21.91 -8.94
N LYS A 144 -14.08 -22.60 -10.05
CA LYS A 144 -14.37 -24.02 -10.19
C LYS A 144 -13.28 -24.91 -9.60
N ASP A 145 -12.03 -24.45 -9.68
CA ASP A 145 -10.83 -25.20 -9.29
C ASP A 145 -10.33 -24.80 -7.90
N GLU A 146 -10.54 -23.54 -7.52
CA GLU A 146 -10.13 -22.98 -6.23
C GLU A 146 -11.37 -22.70 -5.34
N PRO A 147 -11.72 -23.61 -4.44
CA PRO A 147 -13.01 -23.62 -3.72
C PRO A 147 -13.21 -22.40 -2.80
N LEU A 148 -12.13 -21.70 -2.43
CA LEU A 148 -12.18 -20.51 -1.59
C LEU A 148 -12.32 -19.21 -2.38
N TYR A 149 -12.20 -19.19 -3.71
CA TYR A 149 -12.23 -17.97 -4.50
C TYR A 149 -13.63 -17.60 -4.93
N PHE A 150 -14.04 -16.38 -4.58
CA PHE A 150 -15.32 -15.78 -4.95
C PHE A 150 -15.06 -14.44 -5.63
N TYR A 151 -15.46 -14.31 -6.89
CA TYR A 151 -15.23 -13.11 -7.69
C TYR A 151 -16.35 -12.11 -7.49
N TYR A 152 -15.95 -10.88 -7.22
CA TYR A 152 -16.83 -9.73 -7.04
C TYR A 152 -16.38 -8.55 -7.87
N SER A 153 -17.33 -7.73 -8.33
CA SER A 153 -17.03 -6.42 -8.89
C SER A 153 -17.50 -5.33 -7.94
N LEU A 154 -16.73 -4.26 -7.81
CA LEU A 154 -17.21 -3.08 -7.11
C LEU A 154 -18.48 -2.57 -7.81
N ALA A 155 -19.58 -2.40 -7.06
CA ALA A 155 -20.85 -1.98 -7.61
C ALA A 155 -20.79 -0.52 -8.11
N PRO A 156 -21.55 -0.16 -9.17
CA PRO A 156 -21.51 1.20 -9.73
C PRO A 156 -21.86 2.29 -8.72
N GLU A 157 -22.78 2.01 -7.81
CA GLU A 157 -23.27 2.92 -6.76
C GLU A 157 -22.46 2.85 -5.46
N SER A 158 -21.37 2.08 -5.43
CA SER A 158 -20.47 2.01 -4.27
C SER A 158 -19.67 3.30 -4.09
N VAL A 159 -19.31 3.62 -2.87
CA VAL A 159 -18.21 4.56 -2.61
C VAL A 159 -16.96 4.08 -3.34
N GLN A 160 -16.11 5.02 -3.78
CA GLN A 160 -14.95 4.74 -4.62
C GLN A 160 -13.62 5.03 -3.88
N TYR A 161 -13.62 4.92 -2.56
CA TYR A 161 -12.47 5.05 -1.67
C TYR A 161 -12.55 4.00 -0.57
N LEU A 162 -11.45 3.77 0.16
CA LEU A 162 -11.36 2.82 1.26
C LEU A 162 -11.44 3.55 2.61
N GLN A 163 -12.32 3.07 3.48
CA GLN A 163 -12.44 3.53 4.87
C GLN A 163 -12.89 2.36 5.76
N PRO A 164 -11.99 1.43 6.08
CA PRO A 164 -12.35 0.24 6.85
C PRO A 164 -12.95 0.58 8.22
N ASP A 165 -14.10 -0.03 8.53
CA ASP A 165 -14.78 0.09 9.83
C ASP A 165 -14.06 -0.75 10.90
N LEU A 166 -13.44 -1.87 10.48
CA LEU A 166 -12.72 -2.80 11.35
C LEU A 166 -11.25 -2.89 10.98
N TYR A 167 -10.40 -3.17 11.95
CA TYR A 167 -9.10 -3.73 11.64
C TYR A 167 -9.18 -5.25 11.57
N THR A 168 -8.52 -5.85 10.58
CA THR A 168 -8.58 -7.29 10.36
C THR A 168 -7.22 -7.93 10.28
N GLY A 169 -7.15 -9.25 10.52
CA GLY A 169 -5.97 -10.06 10.31
C GLY A 169 -6.33 -11.43 9.77
N ARG A 170 -5.39 -12.07 9.04
CA ARG A 170 -5.60 -13.40 8.46
C ARG A 170 -4.54 -14.39 8.93
N ILE A 171 -4.99 -15.57 9.35
CA ILE A 171 -4.16 -16.72 9.77
C ILE A 171 -4.55 -17.90 8.87
N LYS A 172 -3.96 -17.95 7.66
CA LYS A 172 -4.24 -18.98 6.66
C LYS A 172 -2.98 -19.78 6.38
N ALA A 173 -2.96 -21.03 6.83
CA ALA A 173 -1.92 -22.02 6.55
C ALA A 173 -2.35 -23.01 5.49
N ASN A 174 -1.39 -23.68 4.86
CA ASN A 174 -1.61 -24.83 3.97
C ASN A 174 -0.76 -25.99 4.45
N ASP A 175 -1.17 -27.22 4.08
CA ASP A 175 -0.39 -28.44 4.36
C ASP A 175 0.92 -28.39 3.57
N GLU A 176 2.02 -28.77 4.21
CA GLU A 176 3.35 -28.66 3.61
C GLU A 176 4.35 -29.60 4.29
N ASN A 177 5.12 -30.35 3.50
CA ASN A 177 6.25 -31.17 3.97
C ASN A 177 5.90 -32.07 5.17
N GLY A 178 4.71 -32.66 5.17
CA GLY A 178 4.24 -33.54 6.25
C GLY A 178 3.67 -32.82 7.47
N THR A 179 3.72 -31.48 7.52
CA THR A 179 3.09 -30.66 8.57
C THR A 179 1.71 -30.20 8.09
N THR A 180 0.68 -30.45 8.86
CA THR A 180 -0.68 -30.03 8.54
C THR A 180 -0.89 -28.54 8.79
N ARG A 181 -1.85 -27.93 8.07
CA ARG A 181 -2.28 -26.55 8.32
C ARG A 181 -2.71 -26.33 9.78
N TYR A 182 -3.32 -27.34 10.39
CA TYR A 182 -3.79 -27.26 11.78
C TYR A 182 -2.64 -27.24 12.79
N GLU A 183 -1.56 -27.97 12.55
CA GLU A 183 -0.34 -27.91 13.37
C GLU A 183 0.32 -26.54 13.28
N LYS A 184 0.39 -25.96 12.08
CA LYS A 184 0.92 -24.61 11.87
C LYS A 184 0.07 -23.55 12.60
N ILE A 185 -1.26 -23.60 12.46
CA ILE A 185 -2.19 -22.68 13.15
C ILE A 185 -2.07 -22.84 14.66
N ARG A 186 -2.02 -24.07 15.18
CA ARG A 186 -1.83 -24.37 16.60
C ARG A 186 -0.54 -23.77 17.14
N ALA A 187 0.57 -23.99 16.45
CA ALA A 187 1.87 -23.43 16.83
C ALA A 187 1.85 -21.89 16.82
N PHE A 188 1.24 -21.29 15.79
CA PHE A 188 1.10 -19.84 15.71
C PHE A 188 0.25 -19.26 16.86
N LEU A 189 -0.91 -19.85 17.16
CA LEU A 189 -1.77 -19.38 18.25
C LEU A 189 -1.06 -19.45 19.60
N LYS A 190 -0.32 -20.53 19.89
CA LYS A 190 0.52 -20.64 21.09
C LYS A 190 1.58 -19.52 21.15
N LYS A 191 2.21 -19.21 20.01
CA LYS A 191 3.19 -18.12 19.90
C LYS A 191 2.52 -16.75 20.14
N ALA A 192 1.38 -16.48 19.52
CA ALA A 192 0.63 -15.23 19.69
C ALA A 192 0.21 -15.04 21.17
N ILE A 193 -0.32 -16.09 21.81
CA ILE A 193 -0.66 -16.06 23.23
C ILE A 193 0.59 -15.71 24.07
N LYS A 194 1.72 -16.38 23.84
CA LYS A 194 2.97 -16.11 24.55
C LYS A 194 3.38 -14.65 24.42
N GLN A 195 3.30 -14.06 23.22
CA GLN A 195 3.67 -12.65 22.99
C GLN A 195 2.74 -11.68 23.73
N LYS A 196 1.43 -11.99 23.86
CA LYS A 196 0.48 -11.18 24.64
C LYS A 196 0.81 -11.10 26.13
N TYR A 197 1.39 -12.16 26.70
CA TYR A 197 1.83 -12.18 28.11
C TYR A 197 3.25 -11.66 28.31
N SER A 198 3.98 -11.39 27.23
CA SER A 198 5.34 -10.86 27.29
C SER A 198 5.32 -9.34 27.40
N ARG A 199 6.18 -8.79 28.27
CA ARG A 199 6.44 -7.35 28.27
C ARG A 199 7.50 -7.05 27.23
N ASN A 200 7.16 -6.27 26.22
CA ASN A 200 8.06 -5.85 25.15
C ASN A 200 7.77 -4.41 24.77
N VAL A 201 8.71 -3.50 24.97
CA VAL A 201 8.64 -2.10 24.52
C VAL A 201 9.28 -1.98 23.15
N THR A 202 8.87 -1.00 22.36
CA THR A 202 9.46 -0.77 21.04
C THR A 202 10.77 0.00 21.20
N ASP A 203 11.89 -0.71 21.17
CA ASP A 203 13.22 -0.14 21.35
C ASP A 203 14.29 -0.67 20.37
N GLN A 204 13.94 -1.66 19.52
CA GLN A 204 14.83 -2.25 18.53
C GLN A 204 14.13 -2.31 17.16
N ILE A 205 14.59 -1.51 16.24
CA ILE A 205 14.01 -1.40 14.89
C ILE A 205 15.05 -1.72 13.82
N LEU A 206 14.67 -2.50 12.84
CA LEU A 206 15.42 -2.74 11.63
C LEU A 206 14.74 -2.07 10.45
N PHE A 207 15.49 -1.24 9.73
CA PHE A 207 15.09 -0.67 8.46
C PHE A 207 15.99 -1.22 7.35
N PHE A 208 15.39 -1.86 6.36
CA PHE A 208 16.09 -2.40 5.21
C PHE A 208 15.66 -1.74 3.91
N SER A 209 16.60 -1.14 3.18
CA SER A 209 16.41 -0.59 1.84
C SER A 209 17.06 -1.50 0.80
N GLY A 210 16.21 -2.24 0.08
CA GLY A 210 16.62 -3.18 -0.96
C GLY A 210 16.88 -2.53 -2.32
N ASN A 211 17.28 -3.34 -3.29
CA ASN A 211 17.55 -2.93 -4.66
C ASN A 211 16.29 -2.36 -5.34
N GLY A 212 16.47 -1.27 -6.07
CA GLY A 212 15.42 -0.62 -6.86
C GLY A 212 14.41 0.19 -6.06
N TYR A 213 14.46 0.16 -4.73
CA TYR A 213 13.59 0.97 -3.89
C TYR A 213 13.90 2.46 -4.06
N VAL A 214 12.83 3.27 -4.23
CA VAL A 214 12.88 4.72 -4.54
C VAL A 214 13.86 5.08 -5.65
N SER A 215 13.96 4.24 -6.68
CA SER A 215 14.91 4.39 -7.79
C SER A 215 16.34 4.64 -7.33
N GLU A 216 16.71 4.09 -6.17
CA GLU A 216 18.02 4.19 -5.55
C GLU A 216 18.46 5.63 -5.19
N SER A 217 17.54 6.55 -5.04
CA SER A 217 17.83 7.90 -4.57
C SER A 217 18.44 7.90 -3.17
N VAL A 218 19.66 8.40 -3.05
CA VAL A 218 20.38 8.47 -1.77
C VAL A 218 19.64 9.41 -0.81
N THR A 219 19.15 10.56 -1.29
CA THR A 219 18.41 11.53 -0.48
C THR A 219 17.15 10.91 0.10
N ALA A 220 16.34 10.21 -0.72
CA ALA A 220 15.12 9.57 -0.26
C ALA A 220 15.40 8.56 0.87
N ARG A 221 16.45 7.75 0.76
CA ARG A 221 16.82 6.74 1.76
C ARG A 221 17.30 7.35 3.08
N ILE A 222 18.02 8.47 3.01
CA ILE A 222 18.48 9.18 4.21
C ILE A 222 17.29 9.81 4.93
N ASP A 223 16.40 10.45 4.19
CA ASP A 223 15.23 11.13 4.74
C ASP A 223 14.23 10.14 5.37
N GLU A 224 14.07 8.95 4.82
CA GLU A 224 13.23 7.90 5.43
C GLU A 224 13.76 7.48 6.80
N LYS A 225 15.08 7.38 6.98
CA LYS A 225 15.67 7.15 8.31
C LYS A 225 15.31 8.27 9.27
N ALA A 226 15.32 9.53 8.83
CA ALA A 226 14.90 10.68 9.64
C ALA A 226 13.41 10.58 10.02
N GLY A 227 12.53 10.18 9.08
CA GLY A 227 11.10 9.93 9.33
C GLY A 227 10.86 8.84 10.38
N ILE A 228 11.64 7.74 10.34
CA ILE A 228 11.57 6.68 11.36
C ILE A 228 11.99 7.23 12.72
N LEU A 229 13.02 8.07 12.80
CA LEU A 229 13.42 8.71 14.06
C LEU A 229 12.37 9.67 14.62
N GLU A 230 11.50 10.23 13.78
CA GLU A 230 10.35 11.01 14.27
C GLU A 230 9.21 10.12 14.77
N ASN A 231 9.01 8.95 14.18
CA ASN A 231 8.09 7.95 14.70
C ASN A 231 8.53 7.45 16.10
N PHE A 232 9.83 7.34 16.33
CA PHE A 232 10.43 6.77 17.55
C PHE A 232 11.49 7.73 18.14
N PRO A 233 11.10 8.93 18.62
CA PRO A 233 12.08 9.98 18.99
C PRO A 233 13.01 9.60 20.15
N TRP A 234 12.61 8.67 21.02
CA TRP A 234 13.47 8.19 22.11
C TRP A 234 14.67 7.37 21.62
N LEU A 235 14.60 6.78 20.42
CA LEU A 235 15.71 6.00 19.84
C LEU A 235 16.89 6.86 19.41
N LYS A 236 16.74 8.18 19.32
CA LYS A 236 17.85 9.12 19.02
C LYS A 236 19.01 9.02 20.01
N HIS A 237 18.71 8.63 21.25
CA HIS A 237 19.68 8.54 22.34
C HIS A 237 20.02 7.11 22.73
N GLN A 238 19.45 6.12 22.05
CA GLN A 238 19.67 4.71 22.31
C GLN A 238 20.69 4.12 21.35
N LYS A 239 21.76 3.53 21.90
CA LYS A 239 22.74 2.82 21.09
C LYS A 239 22.08 1.60 20.42
N ASN A 240 22.25 1.46 19.10
CA ASN A 240 21.70 0.37 18.30
C ASN A 240 20.17 0.25 18.33
N GLY A 241 19.43 1.30 18.70
CA GLY A 241 17.97 1.28 18.67
C GLY A 241 17.38 1.19 17.26
N ILE A 242 18.10 1.70 16.24
CA ILE A 242 17.75 1.54 14.83
C ILE A 242 18.97 1.00 14.09
N GLU A 243 18.83 -0.19 13.49
CA GLU A 243 19.75 -0.71 12.51
C GLU A 243 19.23 -0.38 11.10
N TYR A 244 20.07 0.28 10.32
CA TYR A 244 19.77 0.64 8.94
C TYR A 244 20.67 -0.14 7.99
N ILE A 245 20.07 -0.99 7.14
CA ILE A 245 20.78 -1.80 6.14
C ILE A 245 20.41 -1.31 4.74
N ASP A 246 21.42 -0.93 3.96
CA ASP A 246 21.28 -0.56 2.55
C ASP A 246 22.01 -1.58 1.67
N HIS A 247 21.31 -2.14 0.68
CA HIS A 247 21.82 -3.21 -0.19
C HIS A 247 23.11 -2.85 -0.95
N LYS A 248 23.42 -1.57 -1.15
CA LYS A 248 24.64 -1.15 -1.86
C LYS A 248 25.91 -1.24 -1.04
N ARG A 249 25.81 -1.39 0.29
CA ARG A 249 26.95 -1.26 1.19
C ARG A 249 27.67 -2.58 1.47
N ASP A 250 26.98 -3.70 1.32
CA ASP A 250 27.53 -5.01 1.67
C ASP A 250 27.24 -6.03 0.56
N LYS A 251 28.23 -6.88 0.25
CA LYS A 251 28.04 -7.99 -0.70
C LYS A 251 27.25 -9.16 -0.11
N ALA A 252 27.30 -9.33 1.21
CA ALA A 252 26.63 -10.40 1.95
C ALA A 252 25.31 -9.91 2.56
N ILE A 253 24.59 -9.04 1.86
CA ILE A 253 23.42 -8.33 2.40
C ILE A 253 22.32 -9.29 2.88
N LYS A 254 22.10 -10.39 2.15
CA LYS A 254 21.15 -11.43 2.53
C LYS A 254 21.47 -12.05 3.89
N ASP A 255 22.73 -12.43 4.10
CA ASP A 255 23.17 -13.07 5.34
C ASP A 255 23.13 -12.07 6.50
N ARG A 256 23.53 -10.82 6.23
CA ARG A 256 23.44 -9.74 7.21
C ARG A 256 21.99 -9.49 7.62
N LEU A 257 21.07 -9.36 6.67
CA LEU A 257 19.65 -9.18 6.96
C LEU A 257 19.09 -10.36 7.75
N LYS A 258 19.38 -11.60 7.35
CA LYS A 258 18.96 -12.81 8.08
C LYS A 258 19.49 -12.82 9.52
N THR A 259 20.73 -12.40 9.73
CA THR A 259 21.35 -12.30 11.05
C THR A 259 20.60 -11.28 11.93
N GLU A 260 20.39 -10.07 11.44
CA GLU A 260 19.67 -9.03 12.17
C GLU A 260 18.22 -9.42 12.47
N MET A 261 17.53 -10.01 11.51
CA MET A 261 16.15 -10.48 11.69
C MET A 261 16.02 -11.61 12.73
N GLN A 262 17.10 -12.35 13.01
CA GLN A 262 17.12 -13.42 14.01
C GLN A 262 17.46 -12.93 15.43
N ARG A 263 17.76 -11.66 15.60
CA ARG A 263 17.97 -11.08 16.95
C ARG A 263 16.73 -11.26 17.82
N PRO A 264 16.86 -11.82 19.04
CA PRO A 264 15.70 -12.13 19.88
C PRO A 264 15.02 -10.88 20.45
N ASP A 265 15.72 -9.74 20.48
CA ASP A 265 15.27 -8.44 20.96
C ASP A 265 14.63 -7.55 19.87
N LEU A 266 14.65 -7.97 18.60
CA LEU A 266 14.14 -7.17 17.50
C LEU A 266 12.60 -7.04 17.57
N ASP A 267 12.11 -5.79 17.55
CA ASP A 267 10.68 -5.47 17.68
C ASP A 267 10.00 -5.32 16.33
N ILE A 268 10.47 -4.37 15.53
CA ILE A 268 9.88 -4.02 14.23
C ILE A 268 10.94 -4.12 13.14
N ALA A 269 10.58 -4.78 12.05
CA ALA A 269 11.36 -4.76 10.82
C ALA A 269 10.54 -4.12 9.69
N ILE A 270 11.11 -3.10 9.04
CA ILE A 270 10.55 -2.44 7.86
C ILE A 270 11.43 -2.80 6.67
N LEU A 271 10.88 -3.57 5.74
CA LEU A 271 11.63 -4.17 4.64
C LEU A 271 11.11 -3.65 3.29
N HIS A 272 11.92 -2.80 2.64
CA HIS A 272 11.65 -2.25 1.31
C HIS A 272 12.47 -2.97 0.26
N HIS A 273 11.80 -3.67 -0.64
CA HIS A 273 12.43 -4.40 -1.74
C HIS A 273 11.40 -4.80 -2.80
N HIS A 274 11.86 -5.27 -3.94
CA HIS A 274 10.97 -5.95 -4.88
C HIS A 274 10.58 -7.33 -4.32
N GLY A 275 9.39 -7.82 -4.71
CA GLY A 275 8.90 -9.09 -4.21
C GLY A 275 8.14 -9.89 -5.25
N ASP A 276 8.05 -11.18 -4.99
CA ASP A 276 7.14 -12.12 -5.63
C ASP A 276 6.50 -12.99 -4.54
N VAL A 277 5.59 -13.87 -4.90
CA VAL A 277 4.85 -14.73 -3.96
C VAL A 277 5.79 -15.45 -2.98
N GLU A 278 6.89 -16.00 -3.48
CA GLU A 278 7.82 -16.86 -2.73
C GLU A 278 9.25 -16.28 -2.63
N ILE A 279 9.45 -15.02 -3.07
CA ILE A 279 10.78 -14.40 -3.14
C ILE A 279 10.74 -12.98 -2.61
N GLN A 280 11.74 -12.64 -1.81
CA GLN A 280 12.11 -11.26 -1.49
C GLN A 280 13.36 -10.91 -2.31
N TYR A 281 13.21 -10.04 -3.31
CA TYR A 281 14.31 -9.54 -4.14
C TYR A 281 15.03 -8.43 -3.41
N MET A 282 16.00 -8.80 -2.59
CA MET A 282 16.64 -7.88 -1.65
C MET A 282 17.81 -7.14 -2.26
N ASN A 283 18.61 -7.84 -3.08
CA ASN A 283 19.87 -7.34 -3.55
C ASN A 283 19.94 -7.44 -5.07
N GLY A 284 20.20 -6.33 -5.74
CA GLY A 284 20.59 -6.37 -7.16
C GLY A 284 21.99 -6.97 -7.32
N ILE A 285 22.43 -7.12 -8.56
CA ILE A 285 23.82 -7.50 -8.83
C ILE A 285 24.75 -6.49 -8.14
N PRO A 286 25.66 -6.93 -7.26
CA PRO A 286 26.53 -6.04 -6.51
C PRO A 286 27.40 -5.16 -7.42
N LEU A 287 27.70 -3.95 -6.96
CA LEU A 287 28.60 -3.06 -7.69
C LEU A 287 29.97 -3.74 -7.92
N PRO A 288 30.48 -3.75 -9.17
CA PRO A 288 31.72 -4.40 -9.49
C PRO A 288 32.92 -3.69 -8.85
N LYS A 289 33.90 -4.45 -8.41
CA LYS A 289 35.17 -3.93 -7.86
C LYS A 289 36.28 -3.84 -8.91
N SER A 290 36.03 -4.36 -10.11
CA SER A 290 36.96 -4.36 -11.24
C SER A 290 36.20 -4.41 -12.56
N THR A 291 36.88 -3.98 -13.66
CA THR A 291 36.30 -4.09 -15.01
C THR A 291 35.98 -5.55 -15.37
N THR A 292 36.77 -6.51 -14.93
CA THR A 292 36.50 -7.93 -15.15
C THR A 292 35.20 -8.37 -14.48
N GLU A 293 34.94 -7.95 -13.24
CA GLU A 293 33.72 -8.24 -12.51
C GLU A 293 32.51 -7.57 -13.19
N GLU A 294 32.68 -6.34 -13.69
CA GLU A 294 31.62 -5.64 -14.44
C GLU A 294 31.26 -6.38 -15.73
N ILE A 295 32.23 -6.83 -16.49
CA ILE A 295 32.02 -7.62 -17.70
C ILE A 295 31.26 -8.93 -17.37
N GLU A 296 31.62 -9.62 -16.30
CA GLU A 296 30.94 -10.85 -15.89
C GLU A 296 29.47 -10.57 -15.42
N ASN A 297 29.23 -9.46 -14.75
CA ASN A 297 27.89 -9.03 -14.37
C ASN A 297 27.03 -8.74 -15.61
N ILE A 298 27.60 -8.08 -16.64
CA ILE A 298 26.89 -7.85 -17.91
C ILE A 298 26.61 -9.18 -18.61
N LYS A 299 27.58 -10.07 -18.70
CA LYS A 299 27.38 -11.40 -19.29
C LYS A 299 26.30 -12.20 -18.57
N LEU A 300 26.25 -12.16 -17.24
CA LEU A 300 25.20 -12.78 -16.46
C LEU A 300 23.82 -12.22 -16.85
N TYR A 301 23.67 -10.90 -16.91
CA TYR A 301 22.43 -10.26 -17.33
C TYR A 301 22.01 -10.67 -18.75
N LEU A 302 22.97 -10.77 -19.69
CA LEU A 302 22.72 -11.18 -21.06
C LEU A 302 22.24 -12.64 -21.12
N ARG A 303 22.89 -13.55 -20.39
CA ARG A 303 22.52 -14.97 -20.32
C ARG A 303 21.11 -15.15 -19.71
N GLU A 304 20.82 -14.48 -18.59
CA GLU A 304 19.47 -14.55 -17.96
C GLU A 304 18.40 -13.99 -18.91
N SER A 305 18.67 -12.88 -19.58
CA SER A 305 17.74 -12.30 -20.57
C SER A 305 17.42 -13.26 -21.71
N LEU A 306 18.42 -14.04 -22.21
CA LEU A 306 18.23 -15.05 -23.24
C LEU A 306 17.45 -16.28 -22.75
N ARG A 307 17.73 -16.75 -21.52
CA ARG A 307 16.99 -17.87 -20.91
C ARG A 307 15.52 -17.54 -20.78
N HIS A 308 15.23 -16.35 -20.26
CA HIS A 308 13.86 -15.86 -20.15
C HIS A 308 13.17 -15.64 -21.52
N ALA A 309 13.92 -15.19 -22.52
CA ALA A 309 13.38 -15.07 -23.88
C ALA A 309 13.03 -16.45 -24.49
N LYS A 310 13.87 -17.49 -24.21
CA LYS A 310 13.61 -18.87 -24.64
C LYS A 310 12.36 -19.44 -23.99
N GLU A 311 12.17 -19.24 -22.67
CA GLU A 311 10.96 -19.66 -21.95
C GLU A 311 9.69 -19.05 -22.54
N LYS A 312 9.79 -17.81 -23.03
CA LYS A 312 8.69 -17.10 -23.72
C LYS A 312 8.58 -17.41 -25.21
N GLY A 313 9.32 -18.38 -25.74
CA GLY A 313 9.27 -18.77 -27.15
C GLY A 313 9.70 -17.67 -28.12
N LYS A 314 10.55 -16.71 -27.70
CA LYS A 314 11.02 -15.61 -28.54
C LYS A 314 12.23 -16.03 -29.39
N ASP A 315 12.38 -15.39 -30.55
CA ASP A 315 13.58 -15.57 -31.38
C ASP A 315 14.84 -15.04 -30.70
N LEU A 316 15.75 -15.94 -30.38
CA LEU A 316 16.95 -15.63 -29.58
C LEU A 316 17.95 -14.75 -30.33
N ASP A 317 18.07 -14.89 -31.64
CA ASP A 317 19.05 -14.10 -32.41
C ASP A 317 18.61 -12.65 -32.51
N THR A 318 17.32 -12.39 -32.72
CA THR A 318 16.76 -11.04 -32.62
C THR A 318 17.00 -10.43 -31.23
N ILE A 319 16.85 -11.21 -30.16
CA ILE A 319 17.11 -10.75 -28.78
C ILE A 319 18.59 -10.42 -28.55
N LYS A 320 19.53 -11.27 -29.01
CA LYS A 320 20.99 -11.01 -28.92
C LYS A 320 21.36 -9.69 -29.61
N VAL A 321 20.91 -9.50 -30.85
CA VAL A 321 21.19 -8.28 -31.62
C VAL A 321 20.66 -7.04 -30.89
N ARG A 322 19.43 -7.11 -30.37
CA ARG A 322 18.81 -6.00 -29.64
C ARG A 322 19.58 -5.69 -28.36
N LEU A 323 19.98 -6.70 -27.59
CA LEU A 323 20.73 -6.51 -26.34
C LEU A 323 22.13 -5.98 -26.61
N SER A 324 22.83 -6.51 -27.63
CA SER A 324 24.16 -5.99 -28.03
C SER A 324 24.10 -4.50 -28.34
N LYS A 325 23.16 -4.08 -29.20
CA LYS A 325 22.95 -2.65 -29.54
C LYS A 325 22.59 -1.77 -28.35
N ARG A 326 21.76 -2.29 -27.44
CA ARG A 326 21.37 -1.55 -26.23
C ARG A 326 22.55 -1.13 -25.36
N PHE A 327 23.60 -1.94 -25.32
CA PHE A 327 24.78 -1.72 -24.49
C PHE A 327 26.04 -1.30 -25.29
N GLY A 328 25.86 -0.73 -26.50
CA GLY A 328 26.97 -0.17 -27.28
C GLY A 328 27.70 -1.18 -28.14
N ASP A 329 26.96 -2.04 -28.84
CA ASP A 329 27.50 -3.05 -29.77
C ASP A 329 28.44 -4.09 -29.10
N LEU A 330 27.92 -4.73 -28.05
CA LEU A 330 28.64 -5.77 -27.31
C LEU A 330 29.00 -6.96 -28.21
N PRO A 331 30.18 -7.58 -28.00
CA PRO A 331 30.62 -8.78 -28.73
C PRO A 331 29.62 -9.93 -28.56
N MET A 332 29.28 -10.62 -29.67
CA MET A 332 28.34 -11.76 -29.62
C MET A 332 28.85 -12.91 -28.77
N SER A 333 30.17 -13.05 -28.58
CA SER A 333 30.77 -14.02 -27.67
C SER A 333 30.40 -13.83 -26.20
N TRP A 334 29.86 -12.66 -25.82
CA TRP A 334 29.37 -12.45 -24.44
C TRP A 334 28.11 -13.23 -24.11
N PHE A 335 27.42 -13.75 -25.15
CA PHE A 335 26.26 -14.64 -24.99
C PHE A 335 26.65 -16.13 -24.95
N ASP A 336 27.92 -16.47 -25.13
CA ASP A 336 28.37 -17.86 -25.14
C ASP A 336 28.13 -18.52 -23.77
N GLY A 337 27.90 -19.82 -23.79
CA GLY A 337 27.64 -20.60 -22.58
C GLY A 337 26.26 -20.42 -21.98
N THR A 338 25.37 -19.58 -22.56
CA THR A 338 24.03 -19.27 -21.98
C THR A 338 23.24 -20.52 -21.57
N PHE A 339 23.32 -21.60 -22.35
CA PHE A 339 22.59 -22.83 -22.11
C PHE A 339 23.48 -24.02 -21.70
N GLU A 340 24.73 -23.77 -21.39
CA GLU A 340 25.65 -24.78 -20.84
C GLU A 340 25.25 -25.11 -19.40
N PRO A 341 25.04 -26.40 -19.05
CA PRO A 341 24.54 -26.78 -17.70
C PRO A 341 25.39 -26.23 -16.56
N LYS A 342 26.73 -26.27 -16.69
CA LYS A 342 27.65 -25.74 -15.66
C LYS A 342 27.51 -24.24 -15.45
N VAL A 343 27.32 -23.47 -16.55
CA VAL A 343 27.15 -22.02 -16.50
C VAL A 343 25.76 -21.69 -15.91
N MET A 344 24.74 -22.43 -16.31
CA MET A 344 23.39 -22.26 -15.76
C MET A 344 23.36 -22.49 -14.23
N VAL A 345 24.01 -23.57 -13.76
CA VAL A 345 24.10 -23.84 -12.31
C VAL A 345 24.86 -22.73 -11.58
N LYS A 346 26.01 -22.29 -12.11
CA LYS A 346 26.80 -21.20 -11.53
C LYS A 346 25.99 -19.91 -11.42
N ASP A 347 25.33 -19.52 -12.51
CA ASP A 347 24.51 -18.30 -12.56
C ASP A 347 23.33 -18.39 -11.60
N SER A 348 22.62 -19.54 -11.57
CA SER A 348 21.49 -19.78 -10.67
C SER A 348 21.90 -19.70 -9.20
N LEU A 349 23.02 -20.33 -8.81
CA LEU A 349 23.52 -20.25 -7.44
C LEU A 349 23.90 -18.83 -7.05
N PHE A 350 24.52 -18.08 -7.97
CA PHE A 350 24.84 -16.67 -7.72
C PHE A 350 23.56 -15.82 -7.52
N MET A 351 22.58 -15.90 -8.45
CA MET A 351 21.33 -15.18 -8.33
C MET A 351 20.58 -15.56 -7.05
N ARG A 352 20.55 -16.86 -6.71
CA ARG A 352 19.93 -17.32 -5.46
C ARG A 352 20.63 -16.75 -4.21
N SER A 353 21.94 -16.46 -4.27
CA SER A 353 22.67 -15.85 -3.16
C SER A 353 22.29 -14.39 -2.90
N LEU A 354 21.66 -13.73 -3.87
CA LEU A 354 21.28 -12.32 -3.77
C LEU A 354 19.98 -12.11 -3.02
N ASP A 355 19.05 -13.06 -3.12
CA ASP A 355 17.64 -12.90 -2.70
C ASP A 355 17.21 -13.96 -1.70
N LEU A 356 16.17 -13.69 -0.90
CA LEU A 356 15.64 -14.64 0.08
C LEU A 356 14.44 -15.39 -0.51
N PHE A 357 14.55 -16.72 -0.55
CA PHE A 357 13.53 -17.62 -1.05
C PHE A 357 12.76 -18.27 0.10
N ILE A 358 11.51 -18.62 -0.16
CA ILE A 358 10.59 -19.15 0.86
C ILE A 358 11.07 -20.45 1.50
N ASP A 359 11.76 -21.33 0.74
CA ASP A 359 12.30 -22.60 1.24
C ASP A 359 13.41 -22.42 2.28
N GLU A 360 14.07 -21.24 2.30
CA GLU A 360 15.08 -20.92 3.32
C GLU A 360 14.49 -20.75 4.72
N PHE A 361 13.19 -20.48 4.83
CA PHE A 361 12.51 -20.41 6.12
C PHE A 361 12.51 -21.76 6.87
N ALA A 362 12.88 -22.84 6.24
CA ALA A 362 13.13 -24.12 6.93
C ALA A 362 14.21 -24.02 8.01
N THR A 363 15.22 -23.14 7.82
CA THR A 363 16.32 -22.93 8.76
C THR A 363 16.44 -21.51 9.29
N TYR A 364 15.76 -20.55 8.67
CA TYR A 364 15.74 -19.14 9.05
C TYR A 364 14.63 -18.88 10.10
N ARG A 365 14.96 -18.19 11.20
CA ARG A 365 14.08 -17.98 12.35
C ARG A 365 13.94 -16.49 12.66
N PRO A 366 13.14 -15.72 11.90
CA PRO A 366 12.96 -14.29 12.14
C PRO A 366 12.26 -14.03 13.49
N ASN A 367 12.76 -13.05 14.23
CA ASN A 367 12.30 -12.74 15.58
C ASN A 367 11.63 -11.36 15.71
N ALA A 368 11.66 -10.51 14.67
CA ALA A 368 10.88 -9.28 14.66
C ALA A 368 9.41 -9.59 14.92
N ARG A 369 8.82 -8.98 15.97
CA ARG A 369 7.41 -9.23 16.35
C ARG A 369 6.46 -8.73 15.28
N LEU A 370 6.78 -7.55 14.72
CA LEU A 370 6.07 -6.95 13.59
C LEU A 370 7.02 -6.84 12.39
N VAL A 371 6.59 -7.34 11.23
CA VAL A 371 7.30 -7.19 9.96
C VAL A 371 6.42 -6.42 8.98
N ILE A 372 6.94 -5.35 8.39
CA ILE A 372 6.29 -4.60 7.33
C ILE A 372 7.00 -4.93 6.01
N LEU A 373 6.30 -5.64 5.12
CA LEU A 373 6.77 -6.03 3.80
C LEU A 373 6.27 -5.01 2.77
N ASP A 374 7.03 -3.96 2.53
CA ASP A 374 6.74 -3.03 1.44
C ASP A 374 7.30 -3.59 0.13
N ALA A 375 6.66 -4.65 -0.34
CA ALA A 375 7.03 -5.45 -1.49
C ALA A 375 5.81 -5.98 -2.23
N CYS A 376 5.96 -6.19 -3.55
CA CYS A 376 4.93 -6.82 -4.37
C CYS A 376 4.71 -8.27 -3.96
N PHE A 377 3.47 -8.75 -3.99
CA PHE A 377 3.05 -10.15 -3.89
C PHE A 377 3.43 -10.92 -2.61
N ASN A 378 4.26 -10.38 -1.72
CA ASN A 378 4.70 -11.10 -0.52
C ASN A 378 3.55 -11.46 0.44
N GLY A 379 2.40 -10.81 0.32
CA GLY A 379 1.15 -11.10 1.04
C GLY A 379 0.11 -11.88 0.21
N SER A 380 0.49 -12.65 -0.80
CA SER A 380 -0.42 -13.39 -1.69
C SER A 380 -1.07 -14.61 -1.04
N PHE A 381 -1.84 -14.38 0.03
CA PHE A 381 -2.46 -15.41 0.88
C PHE A 381 -3.42 -16.35 0.14
N HIS A 382 -3.84 -16.00 -1.06
CA HIS A 382 -4.62 -16.86 -1.93
C HIS A 382 -3.77 -18.00 -2.55
N LYS A 383 -2.45 -17.90 -2.55
CA LYS A 383 -1.52 -18.94 -3.03
C LYS A 383 -1.24 -19.98 -1.96
N LYS A 384 -0.69 -21.13 -2.36
CA LYS A 384 -0.34 -22.22 -1.43
C LYS A 384 0.76 -21.83 -0.45
N GLN A 385 1.78 -21.15 -0.93
CA GLN A 385 2.87 -20.60 -0.13
C GLN A 385 2.98 -19.10 -0.42
N TYR A 386 3.39 -18.31 0.56
CA TYR A 386 3.62 -16.88 0.41
C TYR A 386 4.48 -16.37 1.56
N ILE A 387 5.31 -15.37 1.30
CA ILE A 387 6.33 -14.86 2.24
C ILE A 387 5.74 -14.44 3.59
N ALA A 388 4.64 -13.68 3.62
CA ALA A 388 4.03 -13.26 4.89
C ALA A 388 3.57 -14.46 5.73
N GLY A 389 3.06 -15.52 5.10
CA GLY A 389 2.75 -16.79 5.76
C GLY A 389 4.00 -17.47 6.32
N ALA A 390 5.11 -17.49 5.56
CA ALA A 390 6.36 -18.06 6.04
C ALA A 390 6.88 -17.34 7.29
N TYR A 391 6.72 -16.02 7.40
CA TYR A 391 7.07 -15.27 8.61
C TYR A 391 6.20 -15.66 9.81
N ILE A 392 4.86 -15.69 9.68
CA ILE A 392 3.99 -15.94 10.84
C ILE A 392 4.00 -17.41 11.29
N PHE A 393 4.16 -18.37 10.37
CA PHE A 393 4.18 -19.80 10.72
C PHE A 393 5.57 -20.34 11.09
N ASN A 394 6.59 -19.48 11.06
CA ASN A 394 7.94 -19.82 11.50
C ASN A 394 8.02 -19.96 13.04
N GLU A 395 9.04 -20.67 13.52
CA GLU A 395 9.31 -20.87 14.95
C GLU A 395 9.82 -19.62 15.67
N GLY A 396 10.28 -18.59 14.93
CA GLY A 396 10.69 -17.29 15.53
C GLY A 396 9.54 -16.54 16.21
N ASN A 397 9.78 -15.29 16.61
CA ASN A 397 8.83 -14.53 17.44
C ASN A 397 7.83 -13.68 16.62
N THR A 398 7.86 -13.74 15.27
CA THR A 398 6.97 -12.93 14.43
C THR A 398 5.52 -13.35 14.60
N VAL A 399 4.67 -12.41 15.01
CA VAL A 399 3.23 -12.62 15.22
C VAL A 399 2.37 -11.67 14.39
N ALA A 400 2.97 -10.68 13.76
CA ALA A 400 2.31 -9.64 13.01
C ALA A 400 3.10 -9.32 11.73
N VAL A 401 2.43 -9.36 10.57
CA VAL A 401 3.04 -9.02 9.28
C VAL A 401 2.07 -8.18 8.46
N LEU A 402 2.54 -7.05 7.93
CA LEU A 402 1.87 -6.31 6.86
C LEU A 402 2.45 -6.75 5.53
N GLY A 403 1.60 -7.05 4.54
CA GLY A 403 2.05 -7.47 3.21
C GLY A 403 0.98 -7.25 2.16
N ASN A 404 1.36 -7.35 0.89
CA ASN A 404 0.52 -6.99 -0.25
C ASN A 404 0.20 -8.21 -1.12
N SER A 405 -1.07 -8.40 -1.47
CA SER A 405 -1.54 -9.55 -2.24
C SER A 405 -1.24 -9.49 -3.74
N VAL A 406 -0.97 -8.29 -4.26
CA VAL A 406 -0.54 -8.02 -5.65
C VAL A 406 0.59 -7.00 -5.67
N ASN A 407 0.97 -6.49 -6.85
CA ASN A 407 2.04 -5.49 -6.96
C ASN A 407 1.65 -4.15 -6.32
N VAL A 408 2.65 -3.45 -5.79
CA VAL A 408 2.50 -2.17 -5.08
C VAL A 408 3.39 -1.09 -5.68
N LEU A 409 3.05 0.17 -5.39
CA LEU A 409 3.86 1.32 -5.73
C LEU A 409 5.02 1.46 -4.73
N GLN A 410 6.23 1.69 -5.23
CA GLN A 410 7.41 1.93 -4.39
C GLN A 410 7.37 3.25 -3.61
N ASP A 411 6.64 4.25 -4.12
CA ASP A 411 6.50 5.58 -3.49
C ASP A 411 5.35 5.62 -2.45
N LYS A 412 4.97 4.49 -1.87
CA LYS A 412 3.93 4.40 -0.85
C LYS A 412 4.47 4.90 0.50
N TRP A 413 3.66 5.65 1.25
CA TRP A 413 4.01 6.03 2.63
C TRP A 413 3.68 4.87 3.58
N HIS A 414 4.62 3.95 3.74
CA HIS A 414 4.46 2.66 4.42
C HIS A 414 4.56 2.74 5.94
N ASP A 415 5.32 3.72 6.48
CA ASP A 415 5.55 3.90 7.93
C ASP A 415 4.53 4.83 8.60
N ARG A 416 3.46 5.20 7.88
CA ARG A 416 2.38 6.03 8.41
C ARG A 416 1.78 5.41 9.66
N TYR A 417 1.79 6.16 10.76
CA TYR A 417 1.31 5.77 12.09
C TYR A 417 2.09 4.67 12.83
N VAL A 418 3.20 4.19 12.29
CA VAL A 418 4.02 3.13 12.94
C VAL A 418 4.50 3.55 14.34
N GLY A 419 4.75 4.85 14.57
CA GLY A 419 5.11 5.38 15.89
C GLY A 419 4.05 5.14 16.97
N LEU A 420 2.78 4.95 16.63
CA LEU A 420 1.72 4.64 17.60
C LEU A 420 1.85 3.21 18.17
N MET A 421 2.60 2.33 17.50
CA MET A 421 2.90 1.00 18.03
C MET A 421 3.60 1.06 19.38
N ALA A 422 4.50 2.02 19.56
CA ALA A 422 5.21 2.23 20.83
C ALA A 422 4.33 2.80 21.95
N LEU A 423 3.15 3.28 21.62
CA LEU A 423 2.13 3.73 22.59
C LEU A 423 1.07 2.66 22.88
N GLY A 424 1.27 1.44 22.35
CA GLY A 424 0.42 0.29 22.57
C GLY A 424 -0.75 0.18 21.59
N MET A 425 -0.71 0.87 20.44
CA MET A 425 -1.72 0.68 19.39
C MET A 425 -1.73 -0.77 18.91
N ARG A 426 -2.92 -1.36 18.73
CA ARG A 426 -3.09 -2.70 18.16
C ARG A 426 -2.61 -2.72 16.71
N ALA A 427 -1.77 -3.69 16.37
CA ALA A 427 -1.04 -3.73 15.09
C ALA A 427 -1.95 -3.76 13.86
N GLY A 428 -3.11 -4.41 13.94
CA GLY A 428 -4.10 -4.43 12.86
C GLY A 428 -4.59 -3.05 12.45
N ARG A 429 -4.57 -2.06 13.35
CA ARG A 429 -4.97 -0.68 13.04
C ARG A 429 -4.03 0.01 12.02
N LEU A 430 -2.80 -0.47 11.83
CA LEU A 430 -1.94 0.03 10.75
C LEU A 430 -2.57 -0.16 9.37
N SER A 431 -3.17 -1.34 9.11
CA SER A 431 -3.86 -1.60 7.84
C SER A 431 -5.23 -0.92 7.75
N GLN A 432 -5.87 -0.61 8.86
CA GLN A 432 -7.12 0.16 8.92
C GLN A 432 -6.91 1.63 8.56
N TYR A 433 -5.88 2.26 9.13
CA TYR A 433 -5.62 3.69 8.93
C TYR A 433 -4.77 4.02 7.70
N ASN A 434 -4.15 3.02 7.08
CA ASN A 434 -3.43 3.16 5.80
C ASN A 434 -3.90 2.10 4.79
N PRO A 435 -5.21 2.11 4.43
CA PRO A 435 -5.81 1.04 3.64
C PRO A 435 -5.44 1.12 2.17
N PHE A 436 -5.12 -0.04 1.59
CA PHE A 436 -5.07 -0.29 0.16
C PHE A 436 -5.82 -1.60 -0.11
N LEU A 437 -6.39 -1.73 -1.30
CA LEU A 437 -7.15 -2.94 -1.65
C LEU A 437 -6.28 -4.21 -1.56
N GLU A 438 -5.00 -4.09 -1.90
CA GLU A 438 -3.99 -5.15 -1.84
C GLU A 438 -3.30 -5.31 -0.49
N GLY A 439 -3.45 -4.34 0.41
CA GLY A 439 -2.75 -4.33 1.71
C GLY A 439 -3.46 -5.14 2.77
N HIS A 440 -2.77 -6.09 3.40
CA HIS A 440 -3.34 -7.01 4.40
C HIS A 440 -2.46 -7.15 5.62
N PHE A 441 -3.10 -7.49 6.73
CA PHE A 441 -2.45 -7.87 7.97
C PHE A 441 -2.52 -9.40 8.16
N PHE A 442 -1.40 -10.01 8.45
CA PHE A 442 -1.28 -11.44 8.71
C PHE A 442 -0.87 -11.67 10.16
N GLY A 443 -1.48 -12.68 10.79
CA GLY A 443 -1.22 -13.02 12.18
C GLY A 443 -2.22 -12.41 13.15
N ASP A 444 -1.76 -11.99 14.33
CA ASP A 444 -2.59 -11.46 15.42
C ASP A 444 -2.81 -9.95 15.32
N PRO A 445 -3.96 -9.48 14.84
CA PRO A 445 -4.20 -8.05 14.66
C PRO A 445 -4.41 -7.30 15.98
N THR A 446 -4.62 -8.02 17.09
CA THR A 446 -4.74 -7.42 18.41
C THR A 446 -3.39 -7.32 19.14
N PHE A 447 -2.29 -7.84 18.54
CA PHE A 447 -0.95 -7.68 19.10
C PHE A 447 -0.60 -6.20 19.29
N HIS A 448 -0.01 -5.86 20.42
CA HIS A 448 0.54 -4.54 20.68
C HIS A 448 1.83 -4.65 21.52
N PHE A 449 2.68 -3.65 21.39
CA PHE A 449 3.83 -3.49 22.30
C PHE A 449 3.40 -2.86 23.62
N THR A 450 4.18 -3.12 24.67
CA THR A 450 4.01 -2.41 25.95
C THR A 450 4.25 -0.91 25.73
N PRO A 451 3.33 -0.02 26.13
CA PRO A 451 3.53 1.40 25.99
C PRO A 451 4.81 1.89 26.64
N ILE A 452 5.58 2.73 25.96
CA ILE A 452 6.83 3.32 26.46
C ILE A 452 6.61 4.28 27.64
N THR A 453 5.38 4.74 27.83
CA THR A 453 5.00 5.65 28.91
C THR A 453 3.65 5.25 29.50
N SER A 454 3.55 5.32 30.81
CA SER A 454 2.29 5.10 31.54
C SER A 454 1.41 6.36 31.63
N SER A 455 1.92 7.51 31.20
CA SER A 455 1.23 8.80 31.34
C SER A 455 0.28 9.13 30.16
N THR A 456 0.28 8.32 29.11
CA THR A 456 -0.65 8.48 27.97
C THR A 456 -1.96 7.77 28.27
N SER A 457 -3.09 8.41 27.92
CA SER A 457 -4.38 7.73 27.80
C SER A 457 -4.25 6.54 26.85
N ASP A 458 -5.00 5.46 27.12
CA ASP A 458 -5.04 4.29 26.26
C ASP A 458 -5.35 4.71 24.81
N ILE A 459 -4.37 4.50 23.93
CA ILE A 459 -4.48 4.91 22.52
C ILE A 459 -5.62 4.16 21.82
N ASN A 460 -5.86 2.89 22.12
CA ASN A 460 -6.90 2.11 21.50
C ASN A 460 -8.29 2.61 21.89
N LYS A 461 -8.48 2.96 23.17
CA LYS A 461 -9.70 3.58 23.64
C LYS A 461 -9.90 4.96 23.00
N ALA A 462 -8.83 5.75 22.90
CA ALA A 462 -8.89 7.06 22.26
C ALA A 462 -9.28 6.95 20.77
N LEU A 463 -8.78 5.95 20.06
CA LEU A 463 -9.11 5.70 18.64
C LEU A 463 -10.55 5.23 18.44
N SER A 464 -11.16 4.59 19.43
CA SER A 464 -12.57 4.16 19.38
C SER A 464 -13.54 5.25 19.83
N ASP A 465 -13.22 5.99 20.90
CA ASP A 465 -14.18 6.84 21.63
C ASP A 465 -13.73 8.31 21.73
N GLY A 466 -12.57 8.66 21.18
CA GLY A 466 -11.97 9.99 21.36
C GLY A 466 -12.81 11.10 20.80
N SER A 467 -13.24 12.04 21.67
CA SER A 467 -13.99 13.22 21.23
C SER A 467 -13.13 14.21 20.43
N GLU A 468 -13.79 15.06 19.65
CA GLU A 468 -13.13 16.15 18.92
C GLU A 468 -12.28 17.03 19.85
N SER A 469 -12.77 17.33 21.06
CA SER A 469 -12.03 18.11 22.06
C SER A 469 -10.78 17.38 22.56
N PHE A 470 -10.85 16.06 22.72
CA PHE A 470 -9.69 15.23 23.03
C PHE A 470 -8.65 15.34 21.92
N TRP A 471 -9.03 15.15 20.66
CA TRP A 471 -8.08 15.19 19.55
C TRP A 471 -7.50 16.58 19.31
N LYS A 472 -8.26 17.66 19.50
CA LYS A 472 -7.73 19.04 19.51
C LYS A 472 -6.64 19.24 20.56
N LYS A 473 -6.77 18.62 21.74
CA LYS A 473 -5.74 18.64 22.77
C LYS A 473 -4.49 17.86 22.34
N GLN A 474 -4.64 16.74 21.62
CA GLN A 474 -3.54 15.91 21.15
C GLN A 474 -2.68 16.57 20.06
N LEU A 475 -3.13 17.63 19.41
CA LEU A 475 -2.31 18.45 18.50
C LEU A 475 -1.08 19.06 19.23
N LYS A 476 -1.09 19.13 20.56
CA LYS A 476 0.01 19.60 21.40
C LYS A 476 0.89 18.45 21.95
N SER A 477 0.66 17.22 21.53
CA SER A 477 1.44 16.05 21.95
C SER A 477 2.94 16.22 21.64
N LEU A 478 3.80 15.64 22.46
CA LEU A 478 5.25 15.55 22.20
C LEU A 478 5.58 14.50 21.11
N TYR A 479 4.64 13.61 20.79
CA TYR A 479 4.82 12.52 19.83
C TYR A 479 4.25 12.91 18.47
N PRO A 480 5.08 13.04 17.41
CA PRO A 480 4.62 13.38 16.06
C PRO A 480 3.53 12.45 15.54
N ALA A 481 3.64 11.14 15.77
CA ALA A 481 2.63 10.17 15.35
C ALA A 481 1.26 10.42 16.00
N VAL A 482 1.20 10.90 17.26
CA VAL A 482 -0.06 11.28 17.91
C VAL A 482 -0.65 12.55 17.31
N LYS A 483 0.20 13.55 17.00
CA LYS A 483 -0.27 14.77 16.30
C LYS A 483 -0.85 14.43 14.93
N ALA A 484 -0.15 13.59 14.16
CA ALA A 484 -0.61 13.13 12.86
C ALA A 484 -1.97 12.41 12.96
N MET A 485 -2.11 11.48 13.91
CA MET A 485 -3.39 10.81 14.16
C MET A 485 -4.49 11.79 14.61
N ALA A 486 -4.16 12.80 15.43
CA ALA A 486 -5.12 13.81 15.84
C ALA A 486 -5.67 14.62 14.66
N LEU A 487 -4.81 15.01 13.71
CA LEU A 487 -5.25 15.68 12.47
C LEU A 487 -6.21 14.77 11.70
N ARG A 488 -5.88 13.50 11.54
CA ARG A 488 -6.73 12.52 10.86
C ARG A 488 -8.09 12.38 11.54
N GLN A 489 -8.13 12.19 12.85
CA GLN A 489 -9.37 12.02 13.61
C GLN A 489 -10.27 13.28 13.56
N LEU A 490 -9.67 14.48 13.49
CA LEU A 490 -10.44 15.71 13.29
C LEU A 490 -11.07 15.76 11.90
N VAL A 491 -10.33 15.40 10.85
CA VAL A 491 -10.85 15.35 9.47
C VAL A 491 -11.96 14.30 9.33
N ASP A 492 -11.82 13.15 9.98
CA ASP A 492 -12.82 12.07 9.96
C ASP A 492 -14.14 12.47 10.62
N THR A 493 -14.21 13.60 11.36
CA THR A 493 -15.50 14.17 11.81
C THR A 493 -16.36 14.73 10.68
N GLY A 494 -15.83 14.87 9.46
CA GLY A 494 -16.49 15.46 8.30
C GLY A 494 -16.57 16.98 8.31
N LYS A 495 -15.97 17.66 9.30
CA LYS A 495 -15.87 19.13 9.34
C LYS A 495 -14.72 19.62 8.48
N ASP A 496 -14.81 20.87 8.00
CA ASP A 496 -13.70 21.51 7.29
C ASP A 496 -12.58 21.94 8.24
N TYR A 497 -11.42 21.28 8.11
CA TYR A 497 -10.19 21.60 8.83
C TYR A 497 -9.08 22.06 7.89
N SER A 498 -9.38 22.42 6.64
CA SER A 498 -8.37 22.78 5.64
C SER A 498 -7.46 23.94 6.08
N ALA A 499 -8.02 24.95 6.75
CA ALA A 499 -7.24 26.06 7.30
C ALA A 499 -6.27 25.61 8.40
N LEU A 500 -6.72 24.72 9.32
CA LEU A 500 -5.87 24.13 10.37
C LEU A 500 -4.74 23.29 9.77
N LEU A 501 -5.06 22.48 8.76
CA LEU A 501 -4.08 21.63 8.09
C LEU A 501 -3.00 22.46 7.37
N LEU A 502 -3.39 23.52 6.66
CA LEU A 502 -2.46 24.41 5.98
C LEU A 502 -1.56 25.15 6.99
N ASP A 503 -2.13 25.64 8.09
CA ASP A 503 -1.36 26.28 9.17
C ASP A 503 -0.38 25.29 9.81
N THR A 504 -0.85 24.06 10.10
CA THR A 504 -0.01 22.99 10.63
C THR A 504 1.12 22.63 9.67
N TYR A 505 0.86 22.55 8.37
CA TYR A 505 1.90 22.32 7.37
C TYR A 505 2.97 23.43 7.40
N LYS A 506 2.57 24.68 7.49
CA LYS A 506 3.48 25.85 7.51
C LYS A 506 4.31 25.95 8.77
N THR A 507 3.82 25.48 9.90
CA THR A 507 4.40 25.77 11.23
C THR A 507 5.04 24.57 11.92
N SER A 508 4.79 23.34 11.44
CA SER A 508 5.33 22.15 12.08
C SER A 508 6.77 21.85 11.65
N ASP A 509 7.64 21.61 12.62
CA ASP A 509 9.01 21.14 12.39
C ASP A 509 9.07 19.64 12.03
N SER A 510 7.99 18.88 12.29
CA SER A 510 7.92 17.43 12.08
C SER A 510 7.57 17.07 10.64
N TYR A 511 8.38 16.24 10.00
CA TYR A 511 8.12 15.66 8.68
C TYR A 511 6.82 14.87 8.65
N LEU A 512 6.58 14.01 9.65
CA LEU A 512 5.37 13.18 9.73
C LEU A 512 4.11 14.04 9.83
N VAL A 513 4.15 15.11 10.61
CA VAL A 513 3.00 16.00 10.80
C VAL A 513 2.71 16.81 9.54
N ARG A 514 3.75 17.32 8.87
CA ARG A 514 3.60 18.04 7.59
C ARG A 514 3.09 17.09 6.48
N MET A 515 3.66 15.88 6.41
CA MET A 515 3.21 14.87 5.44
C MET A 515 1.72 14.53 5.66
N GLU A 516 1.31 14.30 6.91
CA GLU A 516 -0.10 14.03 7.24
C GLU A 516 -1.01 15.19 6.87
N ALA A 517 -0.61 16.43 7.18
CA ALA A 517 -1.39 17.62 6.85
C ALA A 517 -1.59 17.74 5.32
N MET A 518 -0.54 17.55 4.51
CA MET A 518 -0.63 17.57 3.05
C MET A 518 -1.53 16.44 2.51
N MET A 519 -1.37 15.23 3.03
CA MET A 519 -2.19 14.07 2.62
C MET A 519 -3.68 14.29 2.95
N LEU A 520 -3.99 14.86 4.10
CA LEU A 520 -5.37 15.18 4.48
C LEU A 520 -5.92 16.36 3.66
N LEU A 521 -5.12 17.38 3.33
CA LEU A 521 -5.52 18.45 2.44
C LEU A 521 -5.93 17.95 1.05
N SER A 522 -5.28 16.89 0.55
CA SER A 522 -5.64 16.29 -0.74
C SER A 522 -7.08 15.75 -0.77
N THR A 523 -7.69 15.48 0.39
CA THR A 523 -9.08 15.03 0.47
C THR A 523 -10.09 16.18 0.33
N TYR A 524 -9.69 17.40 0.66
CA TYR A 524 -10.51 18.62 0.45
C TYR A 524 -10.38 19.14 -0.98
N ASP A 525 -9.19 19.04 -1.57
CA ASP A 525 -8.85 19.47 -2.94
C ASP A 525 -9.38 20.89 -3.23
N ASN A 526 -9.02 21.82 -2.36
CA ASN A 526 -9.41 23.23 -2.37
C ASN A 526 -8.19 24.17 -2.46
N ASP A 527 -8.39 25.47 -2.35
CA ASP A 527 -7.31 26.46 -2.42
C ASP A 527 -6.23 26.26 -1.35
N ALA A 528 -6.58 25.77 -0.16
CA ALA A 528 -5.59 25.44 0.88
C ALA A 528 -4.66 24.29 0.43
N PHE A 529 -5.19 23.31 -0.30
CA PHE A 529 -4.36 22.26 -0.88
C PHE A 529 -3.43 22.80 -1.97
N ILE A 530 -3.91 23.66 -2.86
CA ILE A 530 -3.08 24.33 -3.88
C ILE A 530 -1.94 25.12 -3.23
N GLU A 531 -2.23 25.90 -2.17
CA GLU A 531 -1.20 26.64 -1.44
C GLU A 531 -0.20 25.73 -0.72
N CYS A 532 -0.66 24.61 -0.16
CA CYS A 532 0.22 23.60 0.42
C CYS A 532 1.17 23.02 -0.64
N LEU A 533 0.68 22.65 -1.83
CA LEU A 533 1.51 22.11 -2.90
C LEU A 533 2.59 23.08 -3.39
N LYS A 534 2.29 24.37 -3.48
CA LYS A 534 3.28 25.41 -3.83
C LYS A 534 4.46 25.47 -2.86
N LEU A 535 4.21 25.19 -1.58
CA LEU A 535 5.25 25.14 -0.54
C LEU A 535 5.96 23.78 -0.50
N ALA A 536 5.21 22.71 -0.73
CA ALA A 536 5.65 21.34 -0.51
C ALA A 536 6.71 20.86 -1.53
N VAL A 537 6.80 21.47 -2.70
CA VAL A 537 7.88 21.18 -3.66
C VAL A 537 9.27 21.58 -3.16
N ASP A 538 9.34 22.46 -2.17
CA ASP A 538 10.57 22.93 -1.53
C ASP A 538 10.70 22.42 -0.08
N ASP A 539 9.91 21.45 0.34
CA ASP A 539 10.00 20.87 1.69
C ASP A 539 11.38 20.22 1.90
N SER A 540 11.87 20.27 3.12
CA SER A 540 13.15 19.64 3.49
C SER A 540 13.09 18.10 3.52
N TYR A 541 11.90 17.49 3.42
CA TYR A 541 11.70 16.05 3.40
C TYR A 541 11.35 15.57 2.00
N GLU A 542 12.20 14.75 1.40
CA GLU A 542 12.10 14.32 0.00
C GLU A 542 10.76 13.65 -0.33
N LEU A 543 10.21 12.83 0.58
CA LEU A 543 8.93 12.18 0.38
C LEU A 543 7.78 13.19 0.20
N ILE A 544 7.80 14.30 0.95
CA ILE A 544 6.83 15.40 0.79
C ILE A 544 6.98 16.06 -0.59
N GLN A 545 8.22 16.36 -1.02
CA GLN A 545 8.47 16.90 -2.35
C GLN A 545 7.92 15.98 -3.44
N ARG A 546 8.24 14.69 -3.33
CA ARG A 546 7.84 13.65 -4.28
C ARG A 546 6.33 13.52 -4.41
N PHE A 547 5.60 13.50 -3.29
CA PHE A 547 4.15 13.47 -3.28
C PHE A 547 3.54 14.78 -3.80
N ALA A 548 4.11 15.93 -3.46
CA ALA A 548 3.65 17.23 -3.98
C ALA A 548 3.74 17.29 -5.51
N ILE A 549 4.88 16.87 -6.08
CA ILE A 549 5.06 16.80 -7.55
C ILE A 549 4.03 15.87 -8.19
N ASN A 550 3.77 14.72 -7.59
CA ASN A 550 2.75 13.79 -8.08
C ASN A 550 1.33 14.37 -7.99
N PHE A 551 1.00 15.10 -6.94
CA PHE A 551 -0.28 15.79 -6.81
C PHE A 551 -0.41 16.94 -7.82
N ILE A 552 0.66 17.68 -8.08
CA ILE A 552 0.70 18.70 -9.13
C ILE A 552 0.41 18.09 -10.50
N ALA A 553 1.05 16.95 -10.79
CA ALA A 553 0.80 16.20 -12.02
C ALA A 553 -0.66 15.75 -12.16
N LYS A 554 -1.28 15.28 -11.07
CA LYS A 554 -2.68 14.83 -11.05
C LYS A 554 -3.69 15.98 -11.07
N SER A 555 -3.30 17.17 -10.59
CA SER A 555 -4.15 18.36 -10.58
C SER A 555 -4.23 19.04 -11.95
N GLY A 556 -3.10 19.25 -12.63
CA GLY A 556 -3.02 20.02 -13.88
C GLY A 556 -3.40 21.50 -13.73
N ASP A 557 -3.58 22.00 -12.51
CA ASP A 557 -3.97 23.40 -12.27
C ASP A 557 -2.83 24.34 -12.65
N SER A 558 -3.12 25.32 -13.50
CA SER A 558 -2.12 26.29 -14.00
C SER A 558 -1.48 27.13 -12.88
N ARG A 559 -2.15 27.32 -11.74
CA ARG A 559 -1.61 28.00 -10.56
C ARG A 559 -0.39 27.27 -9.95
N LEU A 560 -0.15 26.01 -10.32
CA LEU A 560 0.96 25.16 -9.86
C LEU A 560 2.15 25.16 -10.83
N VAL A 561 2.02 25.79 -12.01
CA VAL A 561 3.12 25.93 -12.98
C VAL A 561 4.38 26.55 -12.36
N PRO A 562 4.30 27.64 -11.57
CA PRO A 562 5.49 28.19 -10.94
C PRO A 562 6.19 27.21 -9.99
N ALA A 563 5.44 26.36 -9.29
CA ALA A 563 6.00 25.38 -8.37
C ALA A 563 6.76 24.25 -9.10
N ILE A 564 6.19 23.69 -10.17
CA ILE A 564 6.87 22.61 -10.91
C ILE A 564 8.10 23.12 -11.67
N ILE A 565 8.05 24.35 -12.20
CA ILE A 565 9.20 24.98 -12.84
C ILE A 565 10.31 25.31 -11.82
N SER A 566 9.95 25.74 -10.61
CA SER A 566 10.91 25.97 -9.53
C SER A 566 11.74 24.71 -9.23
N VAL A 567 11.14 23.53 -9.19
CA VAL A 567 11.87 22.26 -9.00
C VAL A 567 12.88 22.03 -10.13
N ALA A 568 12.46 22.21 -11.38
CA ALA A 568 13.34 22.02 -12.54
C ALA A 568 14.52 23.00 -12.58
N VAL A 569 14.24 24.29 -12.29
CA VAL A 569 15.22 25.38 -12.36
C VAL A 569 16.25 25.29 -11.24
N LYS A 570 15.86 24.92 -10.03
CA LYS A 570 16.78 24.77 -8.90
C LYS A 570 17.73 23.58 -9.04
N ASN A 571 17.29 22.53 -9.72
CA ASN A 571 18.07 21.29 -10.00
C ASN A 571 18.86 20.76 -8.79
N ASN A 572 18.21 20.78 -7.62
CA ASN A 572 18.78 20.37 -6.34
C ASN A 572 17.94 19.28 -5.63
N THR A 573 17.13 18.57 -6.40
CA THR A 573 16.24 17.55 -5.90
C THR A 573 16.85 16.14 -6.06
N SER A 574 16.17 15.13 -5.48
CA SER A 574 16.51 13.74 -5.69
C SER A 574 16.26 13.30 -7.14
N GLU A 575 16.93 12.23 -7.56
CA GLU A 575 16.71 11.60 -8.87
C GLU A 575 15.25 11.19 -9.04
N ARG A 576 14.58 10.84 -7.95
CA ARG A 576 13.16 10.46 -7.95
C ARG A 576 12.25 11.68 -8.17
N CYS A 577 12.54 12.79 -7.51
CA CYS A 577 11.83 14.05 -7.73
C CYS A 577 12.07 14.58 -9.15
N GLU A 578 13.29 14.50 -9.68
CA GLU A 578 13.60 14.86 -11.06
C GLU A 578 12.76 14.05 -12.07
N PHE A 579 12.71 12.72 -11.88
CA PHE A 579 11.89 11.85 -12.71
C PHE A 579 10.40 12.26 -12.66
N ASN A 580 9.84 12.47 -11.47
CA ASN A 580 8.45 12.87 -11.29
C ASN A 580 8.18 14.26 -11.90
N THR A 581 9.12 15.19 -11.84
CA THR A 581 9.01 16.52 -12.44
C THR A 581 8.90 16.43 -13.97
N LYS A 582 9.75 15.61 -14.61
CA LYS A 582 9.65 15.35 -16.06
C LYS A 582 8.30 14.73 -16.44
N MET A 583 7.79 13.84 -15.61
CA MET A 583 6.45 13.26 -15.82
C MET A 583 5.33 14.29 -15.63
N ALA A 584 5.45 15.18 -14.64
CA ALA A 584 4.48 16.25 -14.42
C ALA A 584 4.45 17.25 -15.58
N MET A 585 5.62 17.65 -16.09
CA MET A 585 5.72 18.55 -17.25
C MET A 585 4.97 17.99 -18.49
N ALA A 586 4.96 16.68 -18.68
CA ALA A 586 4.24 16.04 -19.79
C ALA A 586 2.70 16.23 -19.75
N LEU A 587 2.17 16.72 -18.63
CA LEU A 587 0.73 16.91 -18.41
C LEU A 587 0.28 18.38 -18.45
N TYR A 588 1.22 19.29 -18.74
CA TYR A 588 0.96 20.73 -18.89
C TYR A 588 1.28 21.17 -20.33
N PRO A 589 0.58 22.19 -20.87
CA PRO A 589 0.95 22.80 -22.13
C PRO A 589 2.32 23.49 -22.08
N GLU A 590 3.10 23.40 -23.16
CA GLU A 590 4.40 24.07 -23.26
C GLU A 590 4.25 25.60 -23.14
N GLU A 591 3.16 26.13 -23.66
CA GLU A 591 2.82 27.56 -23.66
C GLU A 591 2.66 28.14 -22.23
N LEU A 592 2.41 27.28 -21.23
CA LEU A 592 2.38 27.66 -19.82
C LEU A 592 3.74 27.49 -19.14
N LEU A 593 4.48 26.44 -19.50
CA LEU A 593 5.74 26.11 -18.83
C LEU A 593 6.90 26.99 -19.29
N MET A 594 7.06 27.22 -20.59
CA MET A 594 8.20 27.96 -21.15
C MET A 594 8.29 29.40 -20.67
N PRO A 595 7.23 30.23 -20.69
CA PRO A 595 7.33 31.59 -20.19
C PRO A 595 7.70 31.67 -18.70
N GLU A 596 7.18 30.77 -17.87
CA GLU A 596 7.52 30.73 -16.45
C GLU A 596 8.96 30.23 -16.23
N PHE A 597 9.43 29.28 -17.06
CA PHE A 597 10.82 28.83 -17.06
C PHE A 597 11.78 30.00 -17.34
N GLU A 598 11.57 30.73 -18.43
CA GLU A 598 12.43 31.87 -18.79
C GLU A 598 12.47 32.95 -17.68
N LYS A 599 11.31 33.25 -17.13
CA LYS A 599 11.17 34.19 -16.01
C LYS A 599 11.96 33.78 -14.77
N GLN A 600 11.84 32.51 -14.34
CA GLN A 600 12.53 32.04 -13.15
C GLN A 600 14.03 31.83 -13.41
N PHE A 601 14.40 31.26 -14.56
CA PHE A 601 15.78 30.97 -14.90
C PHE A 601 16.62 32.22 -15.07
N ALA A 602 16.03 33.35 -15.53
CA ALA A 602 16.70 34.63 -15.63
C ALA A 602 17.35 35.08 -14.30
N ASN A 603 16.70 34.76 -13.17
CA ASN A 603 17.14 35.13 -11.82
C ASN A 603 18.17 34.19 -11.21
N ILE A 604 18.49 33.07 -11.87
CA ILE A 604 19.46 32.08 -11.37
C ILE A 604 20.90 32.55 -11.65
N THR A 605 21.73 32.58 -10.62
CA THR A 605 23.11 33.07 -10.69
C THR A 605 24.19 32.06 -10.32
N TYR A 606 23.81 30.89 -9.83
CA TYR A 606 24.76 29.92 -9.24
C TYR A 606 25.22 28.81 -10.20
N TYR A 607 24.73 28.75 -11.43
CA TYR A 607 25.21 27.77 -12.41
C TYR A 607 26.53 28.18 -13.01
N THR A 608 27.51 27.28 -13.01
CA THR A 608 28.83 27.50 -13.62
C THR A 608 28.74 27.65 -15.14
N ASP A 609 27.92 26.80 -15.77
CA ASP A 609 27.57 26.89 -17.20
C ASP A 609 26.07 27.08 -17.34
N LYS A 610 25.67 28.35 -17.24
CA LYS A 610 24.26 28.75 -17.26
C LYS A 610 23.59 28.41 -18.59
N GLN A 611 24.28 28.56 -19.73
CA GLN A 611 23.70 28.27 -21.05
C GLN A 611 23.41 26.80 -21.26
N THR A 612 24.37 25.93 -20.95
CA THR A 612 24.17 24.48 -21.07
C THR A 612 23.02 23.99 -20.21
N VAL A 613 22.87 24.50 -18.97
CA VAL A 613 21.75 24.12 -18.08
C VAL A 613 20.42 24.65 -18.63
N HIS A 614 20.38 25.91 -19.11
CA HIS A 614 19.20 26.48 -19.76
C HIS A 614 18.71 25.57 -20.90
N ASP A 615 19.61 25.27 -21.85
CA ASP A 615 19.26 24.50 -23.04
C ASP A 615 18.79 23.06 -22.69
N ALA A 616 19.39 22.47 -21.66
CA ALA A 616 18.99 21.14 -21.18
C ALA A 616 17.56 21.16 -20.58
N ILE A 617 17.21 22.17 -19.77
CA ILE A 617 15.88 22.29 -19.16
C ILE A 617 14.85 22.64 -20.24
N ALA A 618 15.13 23.62 -21.12
CA ALA A 618 14.26 24.00 -22.22
C ALA A 618 13.94 22.77 -23.11
N LYS A 619 14.98 22.01 -23.48
CA LYS A 619 14.81 20.74 -24.21
C LYS A 619 13.96 19.73 -23.47
N ALA A 620 14.17 19.60 -22.14
CA ALA A 620 13.38 18.67 -21.32
C ALA A 620 11.90 19.08 -21.29
N ILE A 621 11.57 20.35 -21.16
CA ILE A 621 10.20 20.88 -21.26
C ILE A 621 9.62 20.51 -22.62
N HIS A 622 10.29 20.89 -23.71
CA HIS A 622 9.81 20.65 -25.07
C HIS A 622 9.56 19.14 -25.33
N VAL A 623 10.51 18.28 -25.01
CA VAL A 623 10.40 16.84 -25.24
C VAL A 623 9.26 16.22 -24.43
N ASN A 624 9.11 16.61 -23.14
CA ASN A 624 8.09 16.01 -22.31
C ASN A 624 6.68 16.49 -22.66
N THR A 625 6.47 17.77 -22.93
CA THR A 625 5.16 18.32 -23.33
C THR A 625 4.62 17.74 -24.63
N HIS A 626 5.49 17.27 -25.53
CA HIS A 626 5.12 16.64 -26.79
C HIS A 626 5.04 15.11 -26.72
N LYS A 627 5.43 14.51 -25.60
CA LYS A 627 5.60 13.05 -25.49
C LYS A 627 4.32 12.26 -25.80
N TRP A 628 3.16 12.78 -25.45
CA TRP A 628 1.87 12.08 -25.56
C TRP A 628 0.86 12.75 -26.50
N LYS A 629 1.33 13.66 -27.37
CA LYS A 629 0.45 14.48 -28.22
C LYS A 629 -0.39 13.64 -29.19
N ASN A 630 0.16 12.54 -29.73
CA ASN A 630 -0.50 11.71 -30.72
C ASN A 630 -1.48 10.68 -30.13
N GLU A 631 -1.42 10.40 -28.82
CA GLU A 631 -2.23 9.33 -28.21
C GLU A 631 -3.71 9.70 -28.14
N VAL A 632 -4.03 10.94 -27.83
CA VAL A 632 -5.42 11.43 -27.82
C VAL A 632 -5.98 11.51 -29.22
N ASP A 633 -5.19 11.90 -30.20
CA ASP A 633 -5.61 11.93 -31.61
C ASP A 633 -5.99 10.51 -32.08
N ILE A 634 -5.22 9.49 -31.71
CA ILE A 634 -5.53 8.09 -32.02
C ILE A 634 -6.84 7.64 -31.34
N ILE A 635 -7.10 8.07 -30.11
CA ILE A 635 -8.35 7.75 -29.42
C ILE A 635 -9.53 8.37 -30.15
N CYS A 636 -9.42 9.62 -30.57
CA CYS A 636 -10.50 10.41 -31.16
C CYS A 636 -10.68 10.19 -32.66
N ASP A 637 -9.75 9.50 -33.34
CA ASP A 637 -9.80 9.19 -34.77
C ASP A 637 -10.73 8.00 -35.07
N ASP A 638 -11.83 8.23 -35.76
CA ASP A 638 -12.81 7.20 -36.10
C ASP A 638 -12.23 6.06 -36.97
N SER A 639 -11.14 6.30 -37.71
CA SER A 639 -10.46 5.30 -38.55
C SER A 639 -9.56 4.34 -37.76
N SER A 640 -9.17 4.70 -36.55
CA SER A 640 -8.32 3.86 -35.69
C SER A 640 -9.08 2.63 -35.18
N SER A 641 -8.42 1.47 -35.17
CA SER A 641 -9.03 0.22 -34.70
C SER A 641 -9.34 0.28 -33.17
N VAL A 642 -10.41 -0.41 -32.76
CA VAL A 642 -10.82 -0.54 -31.35
C VAL A 642 -9.65 -0.96 -30.44
N LYS A 643 -8.85 -1.96 -30.86
CA LYS A 643 -7.68 -2.43 -30.14
C LYS A 643 -6.67 -1.31 -29.89
N LYS A 644 -6.37 -0.49 -30.92
CA LYS A 644 -5.43 0.63 -30.81
C LYS A 644 -5.97 1.72 -29.90
N LYS A 645 -7.26 2.05 -30.00
CA LYS A 645 -7.93 3.00 -29.12
C LYS A 645 -7.85 2.56 -27.65
N ILE A 646 -8.22 1.33 -27.33
CA ILE A 646 -8.18 0.78 -25.98
C ILE A 646 -6.76 0.84 -25.38
N MET A 647 -5.75 0.53 -26.18
CA MET A 647 -4.36 0.63 -25.73
C MET A 647 -3.99 2.06 -25.32
N ASN A 648 -4.35 3.06 -26.10
CA ASN A 648 -4.06 4.46 -25.79
C ASN A 648 -4.96 5.01 -24.65
N ILE A 649 -6.22 4.62 -24.59
CA ILE A 649 -7.11 4.97 -23.47
C ILE A 649 -6.53 4.51 -22.12
N ARG A 650 -5.92 3.33 -22.05
CA ARG A 650 -5.30 2.82 -20.82
C ARG A 650 -4.12 3.65 -20.34
N MET A 651 -3.43 4.34 -21.23
CA MET A 651 -2.35 5.25 -20.84
C MET A 651 -2.87 6.43 -20.02
N LEU A 652 -4.12 6.88 -20.24
CA LEU A 652 -4.74 7.96 -19.48
C LEU A 652 -4.86 7.66 -17.98
N ARG A 653 -4.81 6.40 -17.56
CA ARG A 653 -4.77 6.02 -16.14
C ARG A 653 -3.50 6.48 -15.42
N ASN A 654 -2.40 6.63 -16.17
CA ASN A 654 -1.11 7.06 -15.64
C ASN A 654 -0.79 8.50 -16.01
N TYR A 655 -1.33 8.97 -17.15
CA TYR A 655 -1.06 10.26 -17.77
C TYR A 655 -2.38 10.99 -17.97
N THR A 656 -2.77 11.76 -16.96
CA THR A 656 -4.02 12.54 -16.97
C THR A 656 -3.86 13.77 -17.85
N MET A 657 -4.08 13.62 -19.17
CA MET A 657 -3.95 14.68 -20.16
C MET A 657 -5.10 15.68 -20.00
N HIS A 658 -4.97 16.61 -19.05
CA HIS A 658 -6.03 17.50 -18.60
C HIS A 658 -6.61 18.37 -19.72
N GLU A 659 -5.77 18.95 -20.57
CA GLU A 659 -6.19 19.83 -21.67
C GLU A 659 -7.05 19.10 -22.72
N ASN A 660 -6.93 17.78 -22.80
CA ASN A 660 -7.66 16.97 -23.77
C ASN A 660 -9.02 16.48 -23.26
N VAL A 661 -9.40 16.76 -22.02
CA VAL A 661 -10.67 16.31 -21.42
C VAL A 661 -11.89 16.71 -22.27
N PRO A 662 -12.00 17.96 -22.78
CA PRO A 662 -13.13 18.33 -23.65
C PRO A 662 -13.24 17.46 -24.90
N SER A 663 -12.12 17.18 -25.58
CA SER A 663 -12.06 16.33 -26.77
C SER A 663 -12.43 14.88 -26.46
N LEU A 664 -11.93 14.33 -25.34
CA LEU A 664 -12.26 12.99 -24.88
C LEU A 664 -13.75 12.85 -24.52
N LEU A 665 -14.34 13.84 -23.85
CA LEU A 665 -15.78 13.87 -23.52
C LEU A 665 -16.65 13.98 -24.77
N SER A 666 -16.25 14.80 -25.74
CA SER A 666 -16.93 14.88 -27.04
C SER A 666 -16.84 13.55 -27.81
N TYR A 667 -15.70 12.89 -27.72
CA TYR A 667 -15.50 11.60 -28.40
C TYR A 667 -16.32 10.48 -27.76
N VAL A 668 -16.37 10.37 -26.44
CA VAL A 668 -17.11 9.30 -25.76
C VAL A 668 -18.61 9.31 -26.10
N GLU A 669 -19.19 10.49 -26.39
CA GLU A 669 -20.60 10.60 -26.80
C GLU A 669 -20.89 10.08 -28.21
N ARG A 670 -19.92 10.22 -29.15
CA ARG A 670 -20.08 9.79 -30.53
C ARG A 670 -19.49 8.42 -30.87
N ALA A 671 -18.69 7.86 -29.93
CA ALA A 671 -18.08 6.55 -30.13
C ALA A 671 -19.16 5.47 -30.28
N LYS A 672 -19.04 4.67 -31.36
CA LYS A 672 -20.04 3.65 -31.72
C LYS A 672 -19.84 2.32 -30.98
N ASP A 673 -18.66 2.09 -30.44
CA ASP A 673 -18.29 0.83 -29.74
C ASP A 673 -18.38 1.01 -28.26
N ASP A 674 -19.28 0.27 -27.62
CA ASP A 674 -19.49 0.30 -26.14
C ASP A 674 -18.22 -0.06 -25.36
N THR A 675 -17.36 -0.90 -25.93
CA THR A 675 -16.10 -1.29 -25.25
C THR A 675 -15.16 -0.10 -25.14
N VAL A 676 -15.13 0.74 -26.18
CA VAL A 676 -14.36 1.99 -26.18
C VAL A 676 -14.97 2.99 -25.20
N GLN A 677 -16.30 3.14 -25.18
CA GLN A 677 -16.97 4.04 -24.26
C GLN A 677 -16.72 3.64 -22.79
N VAL A 678 -16.88 2.36 -22.46
CA VAL A 678 -16.60 1.84 -21.11
C VAL A 678 -15.15 2.07 -20.71
N ALA A 679 -14.20 1.77 -21.62
CA ALA A 679 -12.77 1.98 -21.31
C ALA A 679 -12.44 3.46 -21.11
N LEU A 680 -13.05 4.35 -21.88
CA LEU A 680 -12.80 5.78 -21.78
C LEU A 680 -13.41 6.37 -20.50
N TRP A 681 -14.62 5.97 -20.10
CA TRP A 681 -15.19 6.34 -18.81
C TRP A 681 -14.33 5.84 -17.65
N GLU A 682 -13.88 4.59 -17.69
CA GLU A 682 -13.01 4.03 -16.68
C GLU A 682 -11.70 4.84 -16.54
N ALA A 683 -11.09 5.22 -17.68
CA ALA A 683 -9.88 6.04 -17.70
C ALA A 683 -10.13 7.47 -17.17
N LEU A 684 -11.24 8.11 -17.54
CA LEU A 684 -11.61 9.43 -17.00
C LEU A 684 -11.85 9.42 -15.50
N GLY A 685 -12.23 8.27 -14.91
CA GLY A 685 -12.32 8.11 -13.45
C GLY A 685 -11.00 8.28 -12.70
N TRP A 686 -9.84 8.25 -13.37
CA TRP A 686 -8.54 8.51 -12.76
C TRP A 686 -8.20 10.01 -12.67
N PHE A 687 -9.03 10.88 -13.21
CA PHE A 687 -8.89 12.34 -13.17
C PHE A 687 -9.50 12.97 -11.90
N SER A 688 -9.52 12.24 -10.80
CA SER A 688 -10.22 12.64 -9.56
C SER A 688 -9.69 13.92 -8.90
N LEU A 689 -8.42 14.30 -9.15
CA LEU A 689 -7.81 15.54 -8.68
C LEU A 689 -7.64 16.58 -9.80
N SER A 690 -8.04 16.26 -11.03
CA SER A 690 -7.91 17.18 -12.17
C SER A 690 -8.73 18.45 -11.97
N TYR A 691 -8.18 19.59 -12.38
CA TYR A 691 -8.95 20.86 -12.46
C TYR A 691 -10.17 20.74 -13.40
N GLN A 692 -10.19 19.73 -14.29
CA GLN A 692 -11.29 19.41 -15.20
C GLN A 692 -12.34 18.44 -14.62
N ARG A 693 -12.18 18.01 -13.35
CA ARG A 693 -13.03 16.94 -12.77
C ARG A 693 -14.53 17.25 -12.77
N GLU A 694 -14.90 18.55 -12.61
CA GLU A 694 -16.31 18.94 -12.56
C GLU A 694 -17.05 18.72 -13.90
N ILE A 695 -16.39 19.02 -15.02
CA ILE A 695 -17.00 18.76 -16.33
C ILE A 695 -17.08 17.26 -16.61
N ILE A 696 -16.09 16.47 -16.15
CA ILE A 696 -16.14 15.00 -16.22
C ILE A 696 -17.32 14.49 -15.38
N ALA A 697 -17.47 14.96 -14.14
CA ALA A 697 -18.56 14.57 -13.24
C ALA A 697 -19.94 14.86 -13.83
N ASN A 698 -20.15 16.08 -14.31
CA ASN A 698 -21.42 16.50 -14.89
C ASN A 698 -21.80 15.64 -16.10
N LYS A 699 -20.82 15.34 -16.98
CA LYS A 699 -21.06 14.52 -18.15
C LYS A 699 -21.27 13.05 -17.81
N ALA A 700 -20.48 12.52 -16.88
CA ALA A 700 -20.62 11.15 -16.39
C ALA A 700 -22.00 10.91 -15.77
N TRP A 701 -22.49 11.87 -14.96
CA TRP A 701 -23.84 11.81 -14.41
C TRP A 701 -24.91 11.78 -15.51
N GLN A 702 -24.82 12.70 -16.49
CA GLN A 702 -25.78 12.75 -17.61
C GLN A 702 -25.84 11.42 -18.38
N VAL A 703 -24.68 10.82 -18.68
CA VAL A 703 -24.61 9.54 -19.40
C VAL A 703 -25.14 8.41 -18.55
N SER A 704 -24.87 8.38 -17.25
CA SER A 704 -25.35 7.33 -16.34
C SER A 704 -26.89 7.28 -16.25
N GLN A 705 -27.57 8.43 -16.42
CA GLN A 705 -29.02 8.54 -16.37
C GLN A 705 -29.70 8.37 -17.75
N ASN A 706 -28.94 8.30 -18.85
CA ASN A 706 -29.50 8.32 -20.19
C ASN A 706 -29.68 6.90 -20.75
N SER A 707 -30.94 6.48 -20.95
CA SER A 707 -31.29 5.16 -21.46
C SER A 707 -30.86 4.87 -22.92
N LYS A 708 -30.36 5.88 -23.66
CA LYS A 708 -29.76 5.67 -24.99
C LYS A 708 -28.46 4.86 -24.94
N TYR A 709 -27.75 4.89 -23.81
CA TYR A 709 -26.54 4.13 -23.61
C TYR A 709 -26.82 2.76 -23.01
N THR A 710 -25.99 1.78 -23.33
CA THR A 710 -26.11 0.43 -22.76
C THR A 710 -25.89 0.47 -21.24
N LYS A 711 -26.37 -0.56 -20.55
CA LYS A 711 -26.19 -0.68 -19.10
C LYS A 711 -24.70 -0.61 -18.72
N ALA A 712 -23.80 -1.27 -19.46
CA ALA A 712 -22.36 -1.28 -19.19
C ALA A 712 -21.74 0.13 -19.26
N VAL A 713 -22.12 0.93 -20.24
CA VAL A 713 -21.65 2.32 -20.38
C VAL A 713 -22.19 3.19 -19.25
N ARG A 714 -23.47 3.06 -18.91
CA ARG A 714 -24.09 3.82 -17.81
C ARG A 714 -23.49 3.47 -16.46
N ASP A 715 -23.25 2.20 -16.19
CA ASP A 715 -22.66 1.72 -14.95
C ASP A 715 -21.23 2.27 -14.78
N GLU A 716 -20.41 2.26 -15.84
CA GLU A 716 -19.05 2.79 -15.75
C GLU A 716 -19.03 4.33 -15.68
N ALA A 717 -19.94 5.02 -16.35
CA ALA A 717 -20.11 6.46 -16.18
C ALA A 717 -20.52 6.82 -14.74
N LEU A 718 -21.38 6.01 -14.10
CA LEU A 718 -21.76 6.21 -12.69
C LEU A 718 -20.57 6.02 -11.75
N LYS A 719 -19.76 4.99 -11.95
CA LYS A 719 -18.50 4.80 -11.20
C LYS A 719 -17.57 6.00 -11.37
N THR A 720 -17.42 6.48 -12.61
CA THR A 720 -16.60 7.65 -12.91
C THR A 720 -17.10 8.88 -12.18
N TYR A 721 -18.41 9.13 -12.17
CA TYR A 721 -19.01 10.22 -11.40
C TYR A 721 -18.59 10.18 -9.94
N TYR A 722 -18.78 9.03 -9.26
CA TYR A 722 -18.40 8.89 -7.86
C TYR A 722 -16.89 9.01 -7.59
N ARG A 723 -16.04 8.56 -8.52
CA ARG A 723 -14.58 8.71 -8.39
C ARG A 723 -14.14 10.17 -8.44
N VAL A 724 -14.68 10.95 -9.38
CA VAL A 724 -14.24 12.35 -9.59
C VAL A 724 -14.94 13.35 -8.69
N THR A 725 -16.07 12.99 -8.06
CA THR A 725 -16.75 13.84 -7.07
C THR A 725 -16.15 13.72 -5.67
N LEU A 726 -15.12 12.88 -5.48
CA LEU A 726 -14.50 12.64 -4.17
C LEU A 726 -15.59 12.40 -3.12
N ASN A 727 -16.34 11.32 -3.29
CA ASN A 727 -17.51 11.05 -2.47
C ASN A 727 -17.09 11.03 -0.98
N LYS A 728 -17.15 12.21 -0.36
CA LYS A 728 -16.85 12.45 1.05
C LYS A 728 -18.10 12.06 1.82
N LYS A 729 -17.92 11.35 2.95
CA LYS A 729 -19.01 11.16 3.92
C LYS A 729 -19.53 12.48 4.42
#